data_60073645f54e46639537fc34dc7238c0
#
_entry.id   60073645f54e46639537fc34dc7238c0
#
_cell.length_a   1.000
_cell.length_b   1.000
_cell.length_c   1.000
_cell.angle_alpha   90.00
_cell.angle_beta   90.00
_cell.angle_gamma   90.00
#
_symmetry.space_group_name_H-M   'P 1'
#
loop_
_entity.id
_entity.type
_entity.pdbx_description
1 polymer ?
#
loop_
_entity_poly.entity_id
_entity_poly.type
_entity_poly.pdbx_seq_one_letter_code
_entity_poly.pdbx_strand_id
1 'polypeptide(L)'
;MYVEDQAKYSIVANRRRAIPAVQDGLKPVQRRSLYGAFKKGFRKPSQHGKSAQLTGLVMGDYHPHGDSSIYDAFVTMAAWYKIKYPLMYGYGNWGNVSGAGAAAQRYTEVALSDFGYDVMIDELAQSTNIVDWIDTYTRKDKEPEYLPAKLPNLLINGAFGIGVGMSINVPSHNVGEVIDVIINLIKNPNAKAVLIPDLIQECDIVNTDWEEISNTGRGSFKVRGRIITEQDKNGNYTLRIVSLPDQVTTTSVYEKILDMIADKQLPMVKDVFNSLQNKKPNIIINLSKGADPGYVKQAIYAKTKVQDSINVNFEAVSMNGIDLERFSYKKYLMDFIDQRMSIKFRLYCNLLQQVMTKHLQIDALVKVVGSKEFDKLMNMIRKYNGTDAEPIVEFMIKNCGVSDIQAKYILARTLPQLSKGHLAAYIKERDELQKKIDIYMQYVTDDGTLIKNEIIEELQELKKKYNTPRLCTIVDAKENADIPKGIFKVIITERNYIRKIPDVDKIAVIKKDNPKFILRVDNAENLLIFDNKGKVFSLPVHKIPITDRSGIGTDVRILIKNLTSNIASVYYEPIFDKISKGTNKHYLTVLTKSNTIKKLDIEDFLNVSPSGLMYSKIRPEDEVVGVSLVPHNLDIAICSGKKVLRCKLKDVPLYKRNAAGSRAMSSNEDMTGLSVLYPDSTDIVVVTKNGKFNRFNIAMLTCSARGRSGNKVIKLDNNDDILNVFAVNETDKIRLLTTDGVEEINVSDIKVKSSIAAGTKMVQSKGVIVKADVIR
;
A
#
# COMPACT_ATOMS: atom_id res chain seq x y z
N MET A 1 -5.53 -36.56 12.33
CA MET A 1 -6.17 -37.15 11.13
C MET A 1 -7.02 -36.11 10.38
N TYR A 2 -8.18 -35.65 10.87
CA TYR A 2 -9.03 -34.66 10.14
C TYR A 2 -8.29 -33.34 9.78
N VAL A 3 -7.54 -32.76 10.71
CA VAL A 3 -6.77 -31.52 10.50
C VAL A 3 -5.62 -31.74 9.49
N GLU A 4 -4.97 -32.88 9.53
CA GLU A 4 -3.88 -33.23 8.59
C GLU A 4 -4.42 -33.46 7.17
N ASP A 5 -5.58 -34.12 7.05
CA ASP A 5 -6.22 -34.37 5.76
C ASP A 5 -6.73 -33.06 5.14
N GLN A 6 -7.26 -32.13 5.97
CA GLN A 6 -7.68 -30.82 5.54
C GLN A 6 -6.49 -29.94 5.12
N ALA A 7 -5.37 -30.04 5.83
CA ALA A 7 -4.11 -29.37 5.45
C ALA A 7 -3.59 -29.88 4.11
N LYS A 8 -3.52 -31.22 3.92
CA LYS A 8 -3.13 -31.84 2.63
C LYS A 8 -4.03 -31.42 1.48
N TYR A 9 -5.37 -31.43 1.71
CA TYR A 9 -6.33 -30.96 0.70
C TYR A 9 -6.07 -29.49 0.34
N SER A 10 -5.83 -28.62 1.31
CA SER A 10 -5.57 -27.20 1.11
C SER A 10 -4.29 -26.98 0.26
N ILE A 11 -3.22 -27.72 0.53
CA ILE A 11 -1.97 -27.65 -0.26
C ILE A 11 -2.25 -28.04 -1.70
N VAL A 12 -2.93 -29.18 -1.94
CA VAL A 12 -3.24 -29.66 -3.29
C VAL A 12 -4.17 -28.69 -4.04
N ALA A 13 -5.18 -28.13 -3.37
CA ALA A 13 -6.09 -27.17 -3.97
C ALA A 13 -5.38 -25.86 -4.35
N ASN A 14 -4.55 -25.33 -3.45
CA ASN A 14 -3.79 -24.10 -3.67
C ASN A 14 -2.80 -24.25 -4.84
N ARG A 15 -2.01 -25.34 -4.87
CA ARG A 15 -1.06 -25.65 -5.92
C ARG A 15 -1.72 -25.77 -7.29
N ARG A 16 -2.90 -26.40 -7.36
CA ARG A 16 -3.60 -26.66 -8.63
C ARG A 16 -4.39 -25.47 -9.16
N ARG A 17 -4.59 -24.39 -8.36
CA ARG A 17 -5.52 -23.32 -8.75
C ARG A 17 -5.00 -21.92 -8.45
N ALA A 18 -4.62 -21.62 -7.21
CA ALA A 18 -4.53 -20.25 -6.73
C ALA A 18 -3.10 -19.70 -6.66
N ILE A 19 -2.14 -20.55 -6.31
CA ILE A 19 -0.75 -20.16 -6.06
C ILE A 19 0.13 -20.53 -7.26
N PRO A 20 0.91 -19.60 -7.81
CA PRO A 20 1.82 -19.88 -8.93
C PRO A 20 3.02 -20.71 -8.49
N ALA A 21 3.60 -21.43 -9.45
CA ALA A 21 4.86 -22.14 -9.26
C ALA A 21 6.05 -21.18 -9.33
N VAL A 22 7.08 -21.44 -8.54
CA VAL A 22 8.29 -20.62 -8.50
C VAL A 22 9.12 -20.73 -9.78
N GLN A 23 9.04 -21.89 -10.46
CA GLN A 23 9.82 -22.17 -11.65
C GLN A 23 9.53 -21.23 -12.84
N ASP A 24 8.26 -20.93 -13.11
CA ASP A 24 7.85 -20.07 -14.23
C ASP A 24 6.96 -18.89 -13.83
N GLY A 25 6.62 -18.80 -12.53
CA GLY A 25 5.76 -17.72 -12.02
C GLY A 25 4.32 -17.79 -12.50
N LEU A 26 3.85 -18.93 -12.96
CA LEU A 26 2.54 -19.11 -13.57
C LEU A 26 1.62 -19.99 -12.70
N LYS A 27 0.32 -19.64 -12.71
CA LYS A 27 -0.72 -20.56 -12.28
C LYS A 27 -0.95 -21.64 -13.35
N PRO A 28 -1.46 -22.83 -12.99
CA PRO A 28 -1.68 -23.90 -13.97
C PRO A 28 -2.50 -23.48 -15.21
N VAL A 29 -3.58 -22.71 -15.01
CA VAL A 29 -4.41 -22.21 -16.13
C VAL A 29 -3.61 -21.30 -17.08
N GLN A 30 -2.73 -20.45 -16.55
CA GLN A 30 -1.89 -19.55 -17.34
C GLN A 30 -0.86 -20.34 -18.15
N ARG A 31 -0.14 -21.28 -17.50
CA ARG A 31 0.84 -22.16 -18.15
C ARG A 31 0.20 -22.96 -19.29
N ARG A 32 -0.93 -23.60 -19.03
CA ARG A 32 -1.70 -24.38 -20.01
C ARG A 32 -2.19 -23.53 -21.17
N SER A 33 -2.56 -22.27 -20.90
CA SER A 33 -2.98 -21.31 -21.92
C SER A 33 -1.84 -20.91 -22.86
N LEU A 34 -0.65 -20.62 -22.31
CA LEU A 34 0.53 -20.28 -23.12
C LEU A 34 1.01 -21.49 -23.94
N TYR A 35 1.06 -22.66 -23.31
CA TYR A 35 1.41 -23.89 -24.01
C TYR A 35 0.38 -24.27 -25.09
N GLY A 36 -0.91 -24.14 -24.78
CA GLY A 36 -1.99 -24.37 -25.75
C GLY A 36 -1.92 -23.41 -26.95
N ALA A 37 -1.60 -22.13 -26.72
CA ALA A 37 -1.39 -21.16 -27.80
C ALA A 37 -0.20 -21.55 -28.70
N PHE A 38 0.91 -21.99 -28.09
CA PHE A 38 2.06 -22.50 -28.83
C PHE A 38 1.72 -23.73 -29.68
N LYS A 39 1.03 -24.72 -29.12
CA LYS A 39 0.60 -25.94 -29.82
C LYS A 39 -0.38 -25.65 -30.97
N LYS A 40 -1.29 -24.67 -30.74
CA LYS A 40 -2.28 -24.23 -31.76
C LYS A 40 -1.64 -23.48 -32.92
N GLY A 41 -0.40 -23.00 -32.75
CA GLY A 41 0.29 -22.18 -33.75
C GLY A 41 0.04 -20.69 -33.61
N PHE A 42 -0.57 -20.22 -32.49
CA PHE A 42 -0.76 -18.82 -32.16
C PHE A 42 0.50 -18.22 -31.48
N ARG A 43 1.63 -18.25 -32.23
CA ARG A 43 2.98 -18.04 -31.70
C ARG A 43 3.44 -16.58 -31.70
N LYS A 44 2.79 -15.70 -32.47
CA LYS A 44 3.16 -14.30 -32.67
C LYS A 44 1.90 -13.44 -32.82
N PRO A 45 1.96 -12.15 -32.60
CA PRO A 45 0.85 -11.24 -32.84
C PRO A 45 0.24 -11.35 -34.24
N SER A 46 1.05 -11.62 -35.27
CA SER A 46 0.57 -11.82 -36.64
C SER A 46 -0.12 -13.18 -36.90
N GLN A 47 -0.08 -14.08 -35.94
CA GLN A 47 -0.67 -15.44 -36.00
C GLN A 47 -1.82 -15.60 -35.02
N HIS A 48 -2.52 -14.48 -34.69
CA HIS A 48 -3.66 -14.52 -33.78
C HIS A 48 -4.85 -15.28 -34.36
N GLY A 49 -5.64 -15.83 -33.48
CA GLY A 49 -6.86 -16.54 -33.84
C GLY A 49 -7.95 -16.30 -32.79
N LYS A 50 -9.17 -16.76 -33.06
CA LYS A 50 -10.31 -16.55 -32.14
C LYS A 50 -10.02 -17.10 -30.74
N SER A 51 -10.27 -16.26 -29.73
CA SER A 51 -10.08 -16.65 -28.32
C SER A 51 -10.91 -17.92 -27.99
N ALA A 52 -12.11 -18.04 -28.54
CA ALA A 52 -12.95 -19.21 -28.36
C ALA A 52 -12.30 -20.52 -28.82
N GLN A 53 -11.48 -20.50 -29.91
CA GLN A 53 -10.77 -21.69 -30.38
C GLN A 53 -9.68 -22.11 -29.40
N LEU A 54 -8.94 -21.14 -28.82
CA LEU A 54 -7.91 -21.45 -27.85
C LEU A 54 -8.54 -21.87 -26.50
N THR A 55 -9.63 -21.25 -26.10
CA THR A 55 -10.38 -21.64 -24.88
C THR A 55 -10.85 -23.09 -25.00
N GLY A 56 -11.43 -23.49 -26.16
CA GLY A 56 -11.89 -24.85 -26.41
C GLY A 56 -10.74 -25.86 -26.35
N LEU A 57 -9.59 -25.56 -26.97
CA LEU A 57 -8.39 -26.41 -26.91
C LEU A 57 -7.90 -26.59 -25.46
N VAL A 58 -7.73 -25.48 -24.72
CA VAL A 58 -7.22 -25.51 -23.35
C VAL A 58 -8.17 -26.28 -22.45
N MET A 59 -9.49 -26.08 -22.59
CA MET A 59 -10.50 -26.76 -21.79
C MET A 59 -10.55 -28.27 -22.13
N GLY A 60 -10.47 -28.61 -23.42
CA GLY A 60 -10.59 -30.00 -23.89
C GLY A 60 -9.39 -30.86 -23.59
N ASP A 61 -8.17 -30.31 -23.69
CA ASP A 61 -6.95 -31.10 -23.61
C ASP A 61 -6.17 -30.94 -22.31
N TYR A 62 -6.21 -29.75 -21.67
CA TYR A 62 -5.31 -29.43 -20.58
C TYR A 62 -5.99 -29.03 -19.27
N HIS A 63 -7.08 -28.25 -19.31
CA HIS A 63 -7.65 -27.63 -18.12
C HIS A 63 -9.15 -27.91 -17.96
N PRO A 64 -9.56 -28.92 -17.16
CA PRO A 64 -10.95 -29.39 -17.05
C PRO A 64 -11.81 -28.48 -16.16
N HIS A 65 -11.90 -27.19 -16.52
CA HIS A 65 -12.68 -26.17 -15.81
C HIS A 65 -13.47 -25.31 -16.81
N GLY A 66 -14.38 -24.47 -16.29
CA GLY A 66 -15.26 -23.66 -17.13
C GLY A 66 -14.52 -22.72 -18.08
N ASP A 67 -15.04 -22.53 -19.28
CA ASP A 67 -14.50 -21.69 -20.34
C ASP A 67 -14.31 -20.23 -19.92
N SER A 68 -15.20 -19.70 -19.09
CA SER A 68 -15.12 -18.33 -18.56
C SER A 68 -13.82 -18.12 -17.77
N SER A 69 -13.45 -19.08 -16.89
CA SER A 69 -12.24 -18.96 -16.07
C SER A 69 -10.96 -19.02 -16.91
N ILE A 70 -10.96 -19.79 -17.99
CA ILE A 70 -9.85 -19.86 -18.95
C ILE A 70 -9.74 -18.57 -19.74
N TYR A 71 -10.86 -18.03 -20.20
CA TYR A 71 -10.88 -16.76 -20.93
C TYR A 71 -10.46 -15.59 -20.04
N ASP A 72 -10.86 -15.54 -18.77
CA ASP A 72 -10.43 -14.55 -17.80
C ASP A 72 -8.91 -14.58 -17.56
N ALA A 73 -8.30 -15.77 -17.63
CA ALA A 73 -6.84 -15.89 -17.59
C ALA A 73 -6.19 -15.26 -18.83
N PHE A 74 -6.78 -15.43 -20.03
CA PHE A 74 -6.30 -14.74 -21.24
C PHE A 74 -6.42 -13.24 -21.09
N VAL A 75 -7.57 -12.74 -20.58
CA VAL A 75 -7.79 -11.30 -20.31
C VAL A 75 -6.72 -10.77 -19.36
N THR A 76 -6.39 -11.52 -18.32
CA THR A 76 -5.36 -11.11 -17.36
C THR A 76 -3.99 -11.03 -17.99
N MET A 77 -3.63 -11.98 -18.88
CA MET A 77 -2.32 -12.03 -19.52
C MET A 77 -2.17 -11.11 -20.75
N ALA A 78 -3.30 -10.66 -21.34
CA ALA A 78 -3.29 -9.82 -22.56
C ALA A 78 -3.58 -8.34 -22.27
N ALA A 79 -4.32 -8.00 -21.18
CA ALA A 79 -4.74 -6.64 -20.91
C ALA A 79 -3.60 -5.82 -20.28
N TRP A 80 -3.10 -4.83 -21.01
CA TRP A 80 -1.97 -3.97 -20.64
C TRP A 80 -2.16 -3.25 -19.29
N TYR A 81 -3.39 -3.08 -18.83
CA TYR A 81 -3.72 -2.44 -17.54
C TYR A 81 -3.84 -3.44 -16.37
N LYS A 82 -3.68 -4.74 -16.62
CA LYS A 82 -3.73 -5.82 -15.62
C LYS A 82 -2.39 -6.50 -15.39
N ILE A 83 -1.48 -6.42 -16.35
CA ILE A 83 -0.17 -7.07 -16.31
C ILE A 83 0.87 -6.11 -16.91
N LYS A 84 2.03 -6.02 -16.29
CA LYS A 84 3.07 -5.04 -16.69
C LYS A 84 3.72 -5.41 -18.04
N TYR A 85 4.05 -6.67 -18.22
CA TYR A 85 4.59 -7.23 -19.46
C TYR A 85 3.63 -8.32 -19.95
N PRO A 86 2.70 -7.98 -20.88
CA PRO A 86 1.71 -8.95 -21.37
C PRO A 86 2.35 -10.20 -21.93
N LEU A 87 1.89 -11.37 -21.50
CA LEU A 87 2.34 -12.67 -21.99
C LEU A 87 1.55 -13.11 -23.23
N MET A 88 0.36 -12.56 -23.40
CA MET A 88 -0.48 -12.77 -24.57
C MET A 88 -0.75 -11.45 -25.29
N TYR A 89 -0.90 -11.53 -26.61
CA TYR A 89 -1.36 -10.43 -27.45
C TYR A 89 -2.85 -10.56 -27.68
N GLY A 90 -3.60 -9.51 -27.40
CA GLY A 90 -5.05 -9.47 -27.59
C GLY A 90 -5.45 -8.51 -28.71
N TYR A 91 -6.25 -9.00 -29.66
CA TYR A 91 -6.87 -8.19 -30.71
C TYR A 91 -8.38 -8.06 -30.45
N GLY A 92 -8.92 -6.82 -30.53
CA GLY A 92 -10.30 -6.51 -30.20
C GLY A 92 -10.44 -5.77 -28.87
N ASN A 93 -11.62 -5.87 -28.24
CA ASN A 93 -11.89 -5.21 -26.95
C ASN A 93 -11.56 -6.14 -25.78
N TRP A 94 -10.50 -5.82 -25.07
CA TRP A 94 -10.01 -6.55 -23.89
C TRP A 94 -10.29 -5.81 -22.57
N GLY A 95 -11.25 -4.86 -22.57
CA GLY A 95 -11.58 -4.03 -21.41
C GLY A 95 -10.67 -2.83 -21.27
N ASN A 96 -10.82 -2.09 -20.17
CA ASN A 96 -10.04 -0.90 -19.91
C ASN A 96 -9.96 -0.55 -18.40
N VAL A 97 -9.22 0.50 -18.07
CA VAL A 97 -9.00 0.96 -16.68
C VAL A 97 -10.25 1.56 -16.01
N SER A 98 -11.35 1.78 -16.74
CA SER A 98 -12.61 2.22 -16.12
C SER A 98 -13.38 1.08 -15.44
N GLY A 99 -12.96 -0.17 -15.67
CA GLY A 99 -13.64 -1.36 -15.17
C GLY A 99 -14.58 -2.02 -16.19
N ALA A 100 -14.60 -1.51 -17.44
CA ALA A 100 -15.32 -2.19 -18.52
C ALA A 100 -14.65 -3.55 -18.78
N GLY A 101 -15.46 -4.62 -18.84
CA GLY A 101 -15.00 -5.97 -19.09
C GLY A 101 -14.56 -6.18 -20.54
N ALA A 102 -13.84 -7.28 -20.79
CA ALA A 102 -13.52 -7.73 -22.14
C ALA A 102 -14.80 -8.15 -22.88
N ALA A 103 -14.80 -8.02 -24.21
CA ALA A 103 -15.85 -8.59 -25.06
C ALA A 103 -15.85 -10.12 -24.95
N ALA A 104 -16.98 -10.75 -25.27
CA ALA A 104 -17.07 -12.21 -25.26
C ALA A 104 -16.03 -12.87 -26.18
N GLN A 105 -15.53 -14.03 -25.79
CA GLN A 105 -14.42 -14.75 -26.44
C GLN A 105 -14.60 -15.04 -27.94
N ARG A 106 -15.86 -15.02 -28.43
CA ARG A 106 -16.17 -15.16 -29.84
C ARG A 106 -15.82 -13.92 -30.70
N TYR A 107 -15.69 -12.74 -30.05
CA TYR A 107 -15.39 -11.48 -30.72
C TYR A 107 -13.91 -11.10 -30.66
N THR A 108 -13.18 -11.60 -29.67
CA THR A 108 -11.76 -11.31 -29.48
C THR A 108 -10.87 -12.34 -30.15
N GLU A 109 -9.63 -11.95 -30.45
CA GLU A 109 -8.60 -12.83 -30.96
C GLU A 109 -7.34 -12.72 -30.08
N VAL A 110 -6.58 -13.81 -30.02
CA VAL A 110 -5.45 -13.93 -29.09
C VAL A 110 -4.29 -14.70 -29.75
N ALA A 111 -3.08 -14.33 -29.39
CA ALA A 111 -1.84 -15.05 -29.66
C ALA A 111 -0.87 -14.89 -28.49
N LEU A 112 0.30 -15.53 -28.54
CA LEU A 112 1.42 -15.16 -27.69
C LEU A 112 1.89 -13.74 -28.06
N SER A 113 2.24 -12.95 -27.07
CA SER A 113 2.98 -11.70 -27.31
C SER A 113 4.45 -12.03 -27.66
N ASP A 114 5.17 -11.07 -28.21
CA ASP A 114 6.62 -11.23 -28.43
C ASP A 114 7.35 -11.51 -27.11
N PHE A 115 6.99 -10.80 -26.04
CA PHE A 115 7.54 -11.04 -24.70
C PHE A 115 7.18 -12.45 -24.19
N GLY A 116 5.91 -12.85 -24.32
CA GLY A 116 5.46 -14.18 -23.88
C GLY A 116 6.13 -15.32 -24.63
N TYR A 117 6.36 -15.17 -25.95
CA TYR A 117 7.10 -16.14 -26.74
C TYR A 117 8.57 -16.20 -26.34
N ASP A 118 9.28 -15.07 -26.40
CA ASP A 118 10.72 -14.99 -26.14
C ASP A 118 11.11 -15.46 -24.74
N VAL A 119 10.27 -15.12 -23.74
CA VAL A 119 10.59 -15.38 -22.33
C VAL A 119 10.10 -16.74 -21.87
N MET A 120 8.95 -17.24 -22.37
CA MET A 120 8.31 -18.46 -21.84
C MET A 120 8.41 -19.67 -22.75
N ILE A 121 8.55 -19.50 -24.07
CA ILE A 121 8.31 -20.56 -25.03
C ILE A 121 9.52 -20.86 -25.92
N ASP A 122 10.34 -19.88 -26.27
CA ASP A 122 11.38 -19.95 -27.28
C ASP A 122 12.29 -21.19 -27.14
N GLU A 123 12.80 -21.46 -25.94
CA GLU A 123 13.66 -22.63 -25.69
C GLU A 123 12.88 -23.96 -25.78
N LEU A 124 11.61 -23.98 -25.37
CA LEU A 124 10.75 -25.16 -25.52
C LEU A 124 10.50 -25.49 -26.98
N ALA A 125 10.47 -24.47 -27.84
CA ALA A 125 10.35 -24.66 -29.29
C ALA A 125 11.63 -25.26 -29.91
N GLN A 126 12.79 -25.06 -29.30
CA GLN A 126 14.07 -25.64 -29.76
C GLN A 126 14.26 -27.08 -29.29
N SER A 127 13.86 -27.37 -28.03
CA SER A 127 13.96 -28.72 -27.48
C SER A 127 12.88 -28.96 -26.44
N THR A 128 12.17 -30.06 -26.53
CA THR A 128 11.12 -30.43 -25.55
C THR A 128 11.68 -31.08 -24.29
N ASN A 129 12.92 -31.63 -24.34
CA ASN A 129 13.51 -32.37 -23.22
C ASN A 129 14.21 -31.51 -22.16
N ILE A 130 13.97 -30.21 -22.19
CA ILE A 130 14.59 -29.25 -21.25
C ILE A 130 13.76 -29.00 -19.98
N VAL A 131 12.51 -29.45 -19.98
CA VAL A 131 11.59 -29.39 -18.84
C VAL A 131 11.03 -30.80 -18.56
N ASP A 132 10.43 -30.94 -17.39
CA ASP A 132 9.75 -32.17 -17.01
C ASP A 132 8.32 -32.16 -17.57
N TRP A 133 7.81 -33.33 -17.89
CA TRP A 133 6.51 -33.55 -18.53
C TRP A 133 5.61 -34.40 -17.66
N ILE A 134 4.37 -33.96 -17.49
CA ILE A 134 3.34 -34.70 -16.75
C ILE A 134 2.20 -35.07 -17.68
N ASP A 135 1.44 -36.11 -17.33
CA ASP A 135 0.27 -36.50 -18.10
C ASP A 135 -0.82 -35.43 -17.97
N THR A 136 -1.50 -35.11 -19.07
CA THR A 136 -2.71 -34.30 -19.06
C THR A 136 -3.81 -35.01 -18.25
N TYR A 137 -4.87 -34.28 -17.87
CA TYR A 137 -6.00 -34.89 -17.13
C TYR A 137 -6.68 -36.00 -17.92
N THR A 138 -6.64 -35.95 -19.27
CA THR A 138 -7.17 -36.99 -20.14
C THR A 138 -6.24 -38.20 -20.26
N ARG A 139 -4.96 -38.10 -19.81
CA ARG A 139 -3.89 -39.09 -20.00
C ARG A 139 -3.63 -39.48 -21.45
N LYS A 140 -4.08 -38.70 -22.41
CA LYS A 140 -3.90 -38.91 -23.84
C LYS A 140 -2.67 -38.20 -24.40
N ASP A 141 -2.22 -37.15 -23.74
CA ASP A 141 -1.07 -36.33 -24.12
C ASP A 141 -0.31 -35.92 -22.86
N LYS A 142 0.81 -35.20 -23.02
CA LYS A 142 1.63 -34.64 -21.94
C LYS A 142 1.63 -33.12 -22.01
N GLU A 143 1.71 -32.50 -20.84
CA GLU A 143 1.89 -31.08 -20.67
C GLU A 143 3.19 -30.78 -19.89
N PRO A 144 3.88 -29.66 -20.16
CA PRO A 144 5.07 -29.31 -19.39
C PRO A 144 4.69 -28.99 -17.93
N GLU A 145 5.45 -29.53 -16.98
CA GLU A 145 5.21 -29.23 -15.55
C GLU A 145 5.45 -27.76 -15.25
N TYR A 146 6.43 -27.14 -15.92
CA TYR A 146 6.72 -25.70 -15.93
C TYR A 146 7.25 -25.28 -17.29
N LEU A 147 7.16 -23.99 -17.64
CA LEU A 147 7.77 -23.44 -18.84
C LEU A 147 9.21 -23.00 -18.56
N PRO A 148 10.12 -23.04 -19.55
CA PRO A 148 11.52 -22.66 -19.39
C PRO A 148 11.70 -21.12 -19.36
N ALA A 149 11.12 -20.48 -18.34
CA ALA A 149 11.11 -19.02 -18.23
C ALA A 149 12.53 -18.43 -18.20
N LYS A 150 12.84 -17.52 -19.12
CA LYS A 150 14.14 -16.80 -19.19
C LYS A 150 14.24 -15.66 -18.21
N LEU A 151 13.11 -15.20 -17.65
CA LEU A 151 13.02 -14.11 -16.66
C LEU A 151 12.11 -14.52 -15.49
N PRO A 152 12.37 -14.05 -14.27
CA PRO A 152 11.61 -14.40 -13.08
C PRO A 152 10.24 -13.70 -13.05
N ASN A 153 9.26 -14.30 -13.69
CA ASN A 153 7.94 -13.71 -13.94
C ASN A 153 7.20 -13.29 -12.68
N LEU A 154 7.39 -13.99 -11.53
CA LEU A 154 6.78 -13.59 -10.25
C LEU A 154 7.20 -12.22 -9.78
N LEU A 155 8.42 -11.77 -10.08
CA LEU A 155 8.88 -10.42 -9.75
C LEU A 155 8.53 -9.41 -10.85
N ILE A 156 8.69 -9.80 -12.12
CA ILE A 156 8.50 -8.87 -13.25
C ILE A 156 7.04 -8.49 -13.41
N ASN A 157 6.14 -9.47 -13.46
CA ASN A 157 4.70 -9.24 -13.62
C ASN A 157 3.94 -9.20 -12.30
N GLY A 158 4.59 -9.63 -11.21
CA GLY A 158 3.92 -9.82 -9.94
C GLY A 158 2.97 -11.02 -9.96
N ALA A 159 2.34 -11.26 -8.82
CA ALA A 159 1.30 -12.27 -8.70
C ALA A 159 0.33 -11.94 -7.58
N PHE A 160 -0.95 -12.19 -7.82
CA PHE A 160 -1.99 -12.10 -6.81
C PHE A 160 -2.81 -13.39 -6.81
N GLY A 161 -3.02 -13.97 -5.62
CA GLY A 161 -3.83 -15.17 -5.48
C GLY A 161 -4.27 -15.38 -4.04
N ILE A 162 -5.53 -15.77 -3.88
CA ILE A 162 -6.12 -16.14 -2.60
C ILE A 162 -6.46 -17.62 -2.65
N GLY A 163 -5.85 -18.38 -1.78
CA GLY A 163 -6.09 -19.81 -1.60
C GLY A 163 -6.72 -20.13 -0.25
N VAL A 164 -6.81 -21.40 0.08
CA VAL A 164 -7.32 -21.87 1.37
C VAL A 164 -6.18 -21.76 2.41
N GLY A 165 -6.33 -20.84 3.36
CA GLY A 165 -5.35 -20.62 4.42
C GLY A 165 -4.05 -19.93 3.99
N MET A 166 -3.89 -19.55 2.72
CA MET A 166 -2.70 -18.91 2.16
C MET A 166 -3.05 -17.88 1.10
N SER A 167 -2.17 -16.91 0.90
CA SER A 167 -2.30 -15.93 -0.18
C SER A 167 -0.94 -15.54 -0.70
N ILE A 168 -0.88 -15.16 -1.97
CA ILE A 168 0.28 -14.51 -2.56
C ILE A 168 -0.11 -13.09 -3.00
N ASN A 169 0.74 -12.14 -2.74
CA ASN A 169 0.66 -10.79 -3.29
C ASN A 169 2.08 -10.24 -3.49
N VAL A 170 2.59 -10.41 -4.69
CA VAL A 170 3.90 -9.88 -5.12
C VAL A 170 3.64 -8.78 -6.13
N PRO A 171 4.05 -7.54 -5.87
CA PRO A 171 3.92 -6.45 -6.83
C PRO A 171 4.88 -6.65 -8.02
N SER A 172 4.57 -6.02 -9.16
CA SER A 172 5.45 -6.02 -10.34
C SER A 172 6.69 -5.15 -10.12
N HIS A 173 7.76 -5.46 -10.88
CA HIS A 173 9.05 -4.75 -10.84
C HIS A 173 9.53 -4.40 -12.25
N ASN A 174 10.48 -3.48 -12.33
CA ASN A 174 11.11 -3.12 -13.60
C ASN A 174 12.01 -4.25 -14.09
N VAL A 175 11.88 -4.64 -15.35
CA VAL A 175 12.62 -5.76 -15.93
C VAL A 175 14.13 -5.52 -15.94
N GLY A 176 14.56 -4.27 -16.22
CA GLY A 176 15.97 -3.92 -16.22
C GLY A 176 16.61 -4.01 -14.85
N GLU A 177 15.91 -3.53 -13.79
CA GLU A 177 16.39 -3.60 -12.42
C GLU A 177 16.48 -5.05 -11.92
N VAL A 178 15.50 -5.88 -12.24
CA VAL A 178 15.52 -7.31 -11.91
C VAL A 178 16.68 -8.02 -12.60
N ILE A 179 16.91 -7.76 -13.89
CA ILE A 179 18.04 -8.32 -14.64
C ILE A 179 19.38 -7.89 -14.01
N ASP A 180 19.54 -6.64 -13.63
CA ASP A 180 20.77 -6.16 -12.99
C ASP A 180 21.07 -6.89 -11.68
N VAL A 181 20.04 -7.14 -10.87
CA VAL A 181 20.18 -7.92 -9.63
C VAL A 181 20.57 -9.37 -9.93
N ILE A 182 19.96 -10.02 -10.95
CA ILE A 182 20.30 -11.39 -11.34
C ILE A 182 21.76 -11.48 -11.80
N ILE A 183 22.19 -10.58 -12.69
CA ILE A 183 23.57 -10.55 -13.17
C ILE A 183 24.55 -10.35 -12.02
N ASN A 184 24.21 -9.47 -11.08
CA ASN A 184 25.03 -9.27 -9.89
C ASN A 184 25.11 -10.53 -9.01
N LEU A 185 24.00 -11.25 -8.82
CA LEU A 185 23.96 -12.51 -8.06
C LEU A 185 24.75 -13.64 -8.75
N ILE A 186 24.71 -13.74 -10.09
CA ILE A 186 25.52 -14.70 -10.85
C ILE A 186 27.01 -14.45 -10.63
N LYS A 187 27.43 -13.16 -10.63
CA LYS A 187 28.84 -12.76 -10.41
C LYS A 187 29.24 -12.85 -8.93
N ASN A 188 28.34 -12.53 -8.03
CA ASN A 188 28.57 -12.55 -6.59
C ASN A 188 27.35 -13.11 -5.85
N PRO A 189 27.30 -14.42 -5.54
CA PRO A 189 26.17 -15.04 -4.83
C PRO A 189 25.88 -14.45 -3.45
N ASN A 190 26.84 -13.74 -2.85
CA ASN A 190 26.67 -13.10 -1.55
C ASN A 190 26.09 -11.68 -1.64
N ALA A 191 25.88 -11.12 -2.84
CA ALA A 191 25.28 -9.82 -3.04
C ALA A 191 23.87 -9.72 -2.43
N LYS A 192 23.47 -8.52 -2.06
CA LYS A 192 22.11 -8.23 -1.62
C LYS A 192 21.17 -8.20 -2.84
N ALA A 193 19.95 -8.68 -2.66
CA ALA A 193 18.89 -8.64 -3.65
C ALA A 193 17.76 -7.73 -3.14
N VAL A 194 17.94 -6.42 -3.27
CA VAL A 194 16.93 -5.43 -2.89
C VAL A 194 16.29 -4.89 -4.18
N LEU A 195 14.97 -4.99 -4.26
CA LEU A 195 14.17 -4.50 -5.37
C LEU A 195 13.03 -3.62 -4.85
N ILE A 196 12.76 -2.55 -5.56
CA ILE A 196 11.64 -1.66 -5.28
C ILE A 196 10.57 -1.90 -6.34
N PRO A 197 9.30 -2.09 -5.96
CA PRO A 197 8.22 -2.30 -6.92
C PRO A 197 8.15 -1.19 -7.98
N ASP A 198 7.77 -1.56 -9.18
CA ASP A 198 7.46 -0.65 -10.28
C ASP A 198 6.16 -1.13 -10.92
N LEU A 199 5.06 -0.45 -10.58
CA LEU A 199 3.70 -0.88 -10.88
C LEU A 199 3.34 -0.69 -12.35
N ILE A 200 2.15 -1.14 -12.73
CA ILE A 200 1.64 -1.06 -14.12
C ILE A 200 1.32 0.39 -14.50
N GLN A 201 0.89 1.20 -13.52
CA GLN A 201 0.52 2.59 -13.71
C GLN A 201 1.58 3.53 -13.13
N GLU A 202 1.63 4.77 -13.66
CA GLU A 202 2.49 5.84 -13.13
C GLU A 202 2.02 6.29 -11.75
N CYS A 203 2.59 5.74 -10.68
CA CYS A 203 2.21 6.04 -9.31
C CYS A 203 3.39 6.56 -8.49
N ASP A 204 3.10 7.21 -7.37
CA ASP A 204 4.09 7.54 -6.36
C ASP A 204 4.10 6.45 -5.29
N ILE A 205 5.29 5.89 -5.03
CA ILE A 205 5.51 4.87 -4.00
C ILE A 205 6.18 5.54 -2.81
N VAL A 206 5.54 5.45 -1.65
CA VAL A 206 6.11 6.00 -0.41
C VAL A 206 7.25 5.11 0.05
N ASN A 207 8.41 5.74 0.25
CA ASN A 207 9.62 5.04 0.67
C ASN A 207 9.42 4.33 2.01
N THR A 208 9.95 3.12 2.12
CA THR A 208 9.87 2.24 3.30
C THR A 208 11.15 1.41 3.41
N ASP A 209 11.22 0.49 4.34
CA ASP A 209 12.33 -0.45 4.46
C ASP A 209 12.25 -1.57 3.39
N TRP A 210 12.82 -1.29 2.21
CA TRP A 210 12.86 -2.21 1.08
C TRP A 210 13.80 -3.40 1.32
N GLU A 211 14.82 -3.21 2.16
CA GLU A 211 15.72 -4.31 2.52
C GLU A 211 15.01 -5.34 3.38
N GLU A 212 14.21 -4.92 4.37
CA GLU A 212 13.39 -5.82 5.18
C GLU A 212 12.39 -6.59 4.31
N ILE A 213 11.65 -5.88 3.44
CA ILE A 213 10.66 -6.52 2.55
C ILE A 213 11.34 -7.55 1.64
N SER A 214 12.48 -7.21 1.03
CA SER A 214 13.20 -8.11 0.13
C SER A 214 13.77 -9.34 0.85
N ASN A 215 14.22 -9.18 2.10
CA ASN A 215 14.81 -10.26 2.89
C ASN A 215 13.76 -11.20 3.48
N THR A 216 12.57 -10.70 3.81
CA THR A 216 11.51 -11.49 4.46
C THR A 216 10.42 -11.98 3.51
N GLY A 217 10.30 -11.36 2.32
CA GLY A 217 9.17 -11.56 1.42
C GLY A 217 7.84 -11.04 1.99
N ARG A 218 7.90 -10.22 3.04
CA ARG A 218 6.73 -9.66 3.74
C ARG A 218 6.92 -8.19 4.06
N GLY A 219 5.82 -7.45 4.01
CA GLY A 219 5.79 -6.04 4.41
C GLY A 219 4.61 -5.31 3.80
N SER A 220 4.62 -4.00 3.91
CA SER A 220 3.62 -3.16 3.27
C SER A 220 4.22 -1.81 2.87
N PHE A 221 3.69 -1.25 1.80
CA PHE A 221 4.04 0.10 1.36
C PHE A 221 2.80 0.82 0.84
N LYS A 222 2.84 2.15 0.87
CA LYS A 222 1.76 2.99 0.36
C LYS A 222 2.02 3.35 -1.09
N VAL A 223 0.95 3.31 -1.89
CA VAL A 223 0.93 3.72 -3.29
C VAL A 223 -0.08 4.82 -3.46
N ARG A 224 0.25 5.80 -4.29
CA ARG A 224 -0.57 6.97 -4.54
C ARG A 224 -0.67 7.23 -6.04
N GLY A 225 -1.89 7.25 -6.56
CA GLY A 225 -2.18 7.75 -7.91
C GLY A 225 -1.91 9.26 -8.00
N ARG A 226 -1.58 9.74 -9.18
CA ARG A 226 -1.23 11.15 -9.40
C ARG A 226 -2.46 12.02 -9.59
N ILE A 227 -2.54 13.12 -8.83
CA ILE A 227 -3.54 14.17 -8.97
C ILE A 227 -2.83 15.46 -9.39
N ILE A 228 -3.15 15.96 -10.57
CA ILE A 228 -2.65 17.23 -11.10
C ILE A 228 -3.61 18.33 -10.70
N THR A 229 -3.08 19.49 -10.28
CA THR A 229 -3.85 20.68 -9.96
C THR A 229 -3.65 21.69 -11.09
N GLU A 230 -4.75 22.12 -11.73
CA GLU A 230 -4.77 23.12 -12.80
C GLU A 230 -5.55 24.34 -12.30
N GLN A 231 -5.15 25.55 -12.71
CA GLN A 231 -5.85 26.79 -12.41
C GLN A 231 -6.22 27.48 -13.71
N ASP A 232 -7.49 27.87 -13.84
CA ASP A 232 -7.96 28.64 -15.01
C ASP A 232 -7.59 30.13 -14.90
N LYS A 233 -7.81 30.88 -15.98
CA LYS A 233 -7.53 32.32 -16.03
C LYS A 233 -8.39 33.16 -15.06
N ASN A 234 -9.46 32.58 -14.53
CA ASN A 234 -10.37 33.20 -13.58
C ASN A 234 -10.02 32.84 -12.11
N GLY A 235 -8.96 32.09 -11.90
CA GLY A 235 -8.52 31.67 -10.57
C GLY A 235 -9.25 30.44 -10.00
N ASN A 236 -10.09 29.74 -10.79
CA ASN A 236 -10.75 28.52 -10.34
C ASN A 236 -9.81 27.33 -10.51
N TYR A 237 -9.88 26.39 -9.58
CA TYR A 237 -9.07 25.20 -9.59
C TYR A 237 -9.82 23.98 -10.13
N THR A 238 -9.10 23.16 -10.87
CA THR A 238 -9.54 21.83 -11.34
C THR A 238 -8.50 20.81 -10.90
N LEU A 239 -8.94 19.72 -10.28
CA LEU A 239 -8.10 18.57 -9.98
C LEU A 239 -8.34 17.49 -11.04
N ARG A 240 -7.26 16.88 -11.53
CA ARG A 240 -7.32 15.77 -12.48
C ARG A 240 -6.60 14.57 -11.93
N ILE A 241 -7.29 13.46 -11.74
CA ILE A 241 -6.68 12.17 -11.39
C ILE A 241 -6.25 11.52 -12.70
N VAL A 242 -4.94 11.41 -12.90
CA VAL A 242 -4.33 10.93 -14.16
C VAL A 242 -3.74 9.53 -14.06
N SER A 243 -3.63 8.99 -12.85
CA SER A 243 -3.25 7.60 -12.62
C SER A 243 -3.87 7.06 -11.33
N LEU A 244 -3.96 5.75 -11.22
CA LEU A 244 -4.53 5.03 -10.07
C LEU A 244 -3.61 3.86 -9.69
N PRO A 245 -3.62 3.42 -8.42
CA PRO A 245 -2.97 2.18 -8.04
C PRO A 245 -3.48 0.98 -8.85
N ASP A 246 -2.65 -0.06 -8.98
CA ASP A 246 -3.02 -1.27 -9.70
C ASP A 246 -4.34 -1.87 -9.15
N GLN A 247 -5.14 -2.45 -10.04
CA GLN A 247 -6.46 -3.04 -9.74
C GLN A 247 -7.56 -2.05 -9.29
N VAL A 248 -7.27 -0.76 -9.23
CA VAL A 248 -8.28 0.27 -8.95
C VAL A 248 -8.85 0.82 -10.26
N THR A 249 -10.18 0.84 -10.37
CA THR A 249 -10.87 1.34 -11.57
C THR A 249 -11.26 2.81 -11.42
N THR A 250 -11.32 3.56 -12.55
CA THR A 250 -11.76 4.96 -12.50
C THR A 250 -13.20 5.07 -12.03
N THR A 251 -14.07 4.11 -12.39
CA THR A 251 -15.48 4.09 -11.99
C THR A 251 -15.62 3.97 -10.48
N SER A 252 -14.88 3.06 -9.83
CA SER A 252 -14.98 2.88 -8.37
C SER A 252 -14.51 4.12 -7.59
N VAL A 253 -13.49 4.83 -8.11
CA VAL A 253 -13.03 6.10 -7.51
C VAL A 253 -14.05 7.22 -7.75
N TYR A 254 -14.58 7.32 -8.95
CA TYR A 254 -15.60 8.30 -9.33
C TYR A 254 -16.87 8.16 -8.46
N GLU A 255 -17.43 6.94 -8.34
CA GLU A 255 -18.58 6.66 -7.50
C GLU A 255 -18.31 7.04 -6.04
N LYS A 256 -17.14 6.68 -5.51
CA LYS A 256 -16.75 7.04 -4.15
C LYS A 256 -16.66 8.55 -3.94
N ILE A 257 -16.18 9.32 -4.93
CA ILE A 257 -16.16 10.78 -4.86
C ILE A 257 -17.59 11.33 -4.88
N LEU A 258 -18.49 10.78 -5.69
CA LEU A 258 -19.91 11.19 -5.70
C LEU A 258 -20.58 10.92 -4.33
N ASP A 259 -20.33 9.76 -3.70
CA ASP A 259 -20.80 9.48 -2.35
C ASP A 259 -20.30 10.53 -1.35
N MET A 260 -19.02 10.90 -1.42
CA MET A 260 -18.42 11.92 -0.55
C MET A 260 -19.04 13.31 -0.75
N ILE A 261 -19.46 13.64 -1.98
CA ILE A 261 -20.18 14.89 -2.26
C ILE A 261 -21.59 14.83 -1.69
N ALA A 262 -22.32 13.73 -1.90
CA ALA A 262 -23.66 13.53 -1.37
C ALA A 262 -23.68 13.60 0.17
N ASP A 263 -22.67 13.01 0.83
CA ASP A 263 -22.45 13.04 2.28
C ASP A 263 -21.92 14.40 2.79
N LYS A 264 -21.79 15.42 1.91
CA LYS A 264 -21.22 16.75 2.24
C LYS A 264 -19.81 16.73 2.81
N GLN A 265 -19.04 15.69 2.50
CA GLN A 265 -17.62 15.55 2.91
C GLN A 265 -16.69 16.35 1.98
N LEU A 266 -17.14 16.70 0.79
CA LEU A 266 -16.45 17.52 -0.22
C LEU A 266 -17.32 18.71 -0.67
N PRO A 267 -17.66 19.63 0.24
CA PRO A 267 -18.59 20.75 -0.09
C PRO A 267 -18.01 21.74 -1.10
N MET A 268 -16.71 21.69 -1.36
CA MET A 268 -16.01 22.59 -2.29
C MET A 268 -15.93 22.05 -3.71
N VAL A 269 -16.43 20.84 -3.96
CA VAL A 269 -16.49 20.25 -5.31
C VAL A 269 -17.79 20.69 -5.98
N LYS A 270 -17.67 21.24 -7.19
CA LYS A 270 -18.80 21.69 -8.01
C LYS A 270 -19.30 20.56 -8.90
N ASP A 271 -18.39 19.97 -9.69
CA ASP A 271 -18.71 18.94 -10.68
C ASP A 271 -17.60 17.90 -10.74
N VAL A 272 -17.94 16.65 -11.07
CA VAL A 272 -16.98 15.56 -11.31
C VAL A 272 -17.33 14.83 -12.61
N PHE A 273 -16.32 14.57 -13.43
CA PHE A 273 -16.46 13.84 -14.69
C PHE A 273 -15.49 12.66 -14.72
N ASN A 274 -15.99 11.49 -15.10
CA ASN A 274 -15.17 10.29 -15.32
C ASN A 274 -14.94 10.11 -16.83
N SER A 275 -13.68 10.18 -17.26
CA SER A 275 -13.28 9.99 -18.65
C SER A 275 -11.96 9.21 -18.75
N LEU A 276 -11.57 8.87 -19.95
CA LEU A 276 -10.26 8.31 -20.27
C LEU A 276 -9.57 9.24 -21.28
N GLN A 277 -8.30 9.54 -21.06
CA GLN A 277 -7.48 10.27 -22.02
C GLN A 277 -6.32 9.36 -22.45
N ASN A 278 -6.24 9.08 -23.76
CA ASN A 278 -5.24 8.15 -24.29
C ASN A 278 -5.22 6.79 -23.56
N LYS A 279 -6.41 6.23 -23.28
CA LYS A 279 -6.63 5.01 -22.51
C LYS A 279 -6.24 5.08 -21.03
N LYS A 280 -5.64 6.19 -20.55
CA LYS A 280 -5.27 6.40 -19.14
C LYS A 280 -6.42 7.02 -18.35
N PRO A 281 -6.45 6.88 -17.01
CA PRO A 281 -7.40 7.55 -16.14
C PRO A 281 -7.43 9.06 -16.36
N ASN A 282 -8.63 9.67 -16.35
CA ASN A 282 -8.81 11.12 -16.41
C ASN A 282 -10.11 11.49 -15.69
N ILE A 283 -10.09 11.49 -14.36
CA ILE A 283 -11.22 11.97 -13.56
C ILE A 283 -11.00 13.45 -13.30
N ILE A 284 -11.91 14.27 -13.79
CA ILE A 284 -11.87 15.74 -13.71
C ILE A 284 -12.78 16.20 -12.58
N ILE A 285 -12.26 16.97 -11.64
CA ILE A 285 -12.97 17.47 -10.46
C ILE A 285 -12.88 18.99 -10.47
N ASN A 286 -13.98 19.67 -10.79
CA ASN A 286 -14.06 21.12 -10.78
C ASN A 286 -14.38 21.62 -9.39
N LEU A 287 -13.59 22.58 -8.90
CA LEU A 287 -13.77 23.16 -7.57
C LEU A 287 -14.58 24.45 -7.62
N SER A 288 -15.28 24.74 -6.52
CA SER A 288 -15.98 26.00 -6.33
C SER A 288 -15.00 27.16 -6.18
N LYS A 289 -15.43 28.39 -6.49
CA LYS A 289 -14.60 29.59 -6.36
C LYS A 289 -14.10 29.76 -4.91
N GLY A 290 -12.79 29.94 -4.74
CA GLY A 290 -12.17 30.08 -3.42
C GLY A 290 -11.94 28.76 -2.67
N ALA A 291 -12.16 27.61 -3.30
CA ALA A 291 -11.84 26.31 -2.72
C ALA A 291 -10.32 26.10 -2.61
N ASP A 292 -9.91 25.46 -1.52
CA ASP A 292 -8.52 25.00 -1.35
C ASP A 292 -8.32 23.64 -2.08
N PRO A 293 -7.54 23.58 -3.17
CA PRO A 293 -7.30 22.35 -3.90
C PRO A 293 -6.50 21.34 -3.08
N GLY A 294 -5.62 21.80 -2.17
CA GLY A 294 -4.84 20.93 -1.30
C GLY A 294 -5.72 20.14 -0.34
N TYR A 295 -6.72 20.80 0.27
CA TYR A 295 -7.70 20.12 1.13
C TYR A 295 -8.48 19.04 0.38
N VAL A 296 -9.01 19.35 -0.81
CA VAL A 296 -9.79 18.39 -1.61
C VAL A 296 -8.90 17.20 -2.04
N LYS A 297 -7.67 17.48 -2.49
CA LYS A 297 -6.68 16.46 -2.86
C LYS A 297 -6.40 15.50 -1.71
N GLN A 298 -6.19 16.03 -0.50
CA GLN A 298 -5.95 15.19 0.69
C GLN A 298 -7.17 14.37 1.11
N ALA A 299 -8.37 14.96 1.05
CA ALA A 299 -9.59 14.23 1.35
C ALA A 299 -9.80 13.06 0.38
N ILE A 300 -9.47 13.24 -0.91
CA ILE A 300 -9.50 12.18 -1.92
C ILE A 300 -8.49 11.09 -1.57
N TYR A 301 -7.23 11.43 -1.26
CA TYR A 301 -6.22 10.45 -0.86
C TYR A 301 -6.60 9.69 0.43
N ALA A 302 -7.19 10.38 1.40
CA ALA A 302 -7.54 9.79 2.69
C ALA A 302 -8.76 8.85 2.65
N LYS A 303 -9.71 9.10 1.72
CA LYS A 303 -11.03 8.46 1.74
C LYS A 303 -11.35 7.63 0.49
N THR A 304 -10.47 7.64 -0.51
CA THR A 304 -10.62 6.86 -1.73
C THR A 304 -9.42 5.98 -1.97
N LYS A 305 -9.54 5.04 -2.91
CA LYS A 305 -8.43 4.17 -3.33
C LYS A 305 -7.43 4.84 -4.30
N VAL A 306 -7.49 6.15 -4.47
CA VAL A 306 -6.40 6.90 -5.14
C VAL A 306 -5.10 6.77 -4.35
N GLN A 307 -5.18 6.62 -3.02
CA GLN A 307 -4.09 6.14 -2.20
C GLN A 307 -4.50 4.82 -1.54
N ASP A 308 -3.65 3.80 -1.65
CA ASP A 308 -3.88 2.50 -1.03
C ASP A 308 -2.58 1.95 -0.42
N SER A 309 -2.70 0.90 0.37
CA SER A 309 -1.56 0.16 0.93
C SER A 309 -1.48 -1.22 0.28
N ILE A 310 -0.34 -1.54 -0.31
CA ILE A 310 -0.08 -2.86 -0.86
C ILE A 310 0.66 -3.68 0.19
N ASN A 311 0.06 -4.80 0.60
CA ASN A 311 0.69 -5.77 1.48
C ASN A 311 1.45 -6.78 0.64
N VAL A 312 2.76 -6.87 0.80
CA VAL A 312 3.61 -7.87 0.15
C VAL A 312 3.54 -9.18 0.93
N ASN A 313 3.29 -10.28 0.24
CA ASN A 313 3.37 -11.64 0.78
C ASN A 313 3.84 -12.58 -0.32
N PHE A 314 5.13 -12.95 -0.27
CA PHE A 314 5.75 -13.78 -1.30
C PHE A 314 5.69 -15.27 -0.92
N GLU A 315 4.55 -15.88 -1.13
CA GLU A 315 4.33 -17.32 -0.96
C GLU A 315 4.07 -17.96 -2.33
N ALA A 316 4.79 -19.03 -2.66
CA ALA A 316 4.69 -19.71 -3.95
C ALA A 316 4.84 -21.22 -3.79
N VAL A 317 4.49 -21.99 -4.84
CA VAL A 317 4.80 -23.41 -4.91
C VAL A 317 6.30 -23.56 -5.12
N SER A 318 6.98 -24.30 -4.23
CA SER A 318 8.45 -24.47 -4.23
C SER A 318 8.97 -25.20 -5.47
N MET A 319 10.29 -25.26 -5.61
CA MET A 319 10.97 -25.93 -6.74
C MET A 319 10.63 -27.41 -6.89
N ASN A 320 10.25 -28.11 -5.81
CA ASN A 320 9.83 -29.50 -5.87
C ASN A 320 8.39 -29.68 -6.42
N GLY A 321 7.67 -28.59 -6.72
CA GLY A 321 6.31 -28.63 -7.24
C GLY A 321 5.25 -29.11 -6.24
N ILE A 322 5.59 -29.35 -4.96
CA ILE A 322 4.72 -29.97 -3.97
C ILE A 322 4.42 -29.00 -2.82
N ASP A 323 5.44 -28.43 -2.22
CA ASP A 323 5.32 -27.63 -1.01
C ASP A 323 5.00 -26.18 -1.32
N LEU A 324 4.35 -25.53 -0.36
CA LEU A 324 4.10 -24.08 -0.38
C LEU A 324 5.10 -23.43 0.56
N GLU A 325 5.85 -22.46 0.06
CA GLU A 325 6.97 -21.87 0.77
C GLU A 325 6.94 -20.33 0.66
N ARG A 326 7.50 -19.68 1.69
CA ARG A 326 7.75 -18.24 1.67
C ARG A 326 9.16 -17.98 1.19
N PHE A 327 9.28 -17.04 0.25
CA PHE A 327 10.53 -16.66 -0.38
C PHE A 327 10.97 -15.26 0.03
N SER A 328 12.27 -15.12 0.35
CA SER A 328 12.94 -13.83 0.18
C SER A 328 13.23 -13.61 -1.30
N TYR A 329 13.42 -12.36 -1.73
CA TYR A 329 13.75 -12.07 -3.12
C TYR A 329 15.07 -12.72 -3.52
N LYS A 330 16.06 -12.71 -2.63
CA LYS A 330 17.35 -13.38 -2.86
C LYS A 330 17.19 -14.88 -3.06
N LYS A 331 16.46 -15.57 -2.17
CA LYS A 331 16.25 -17.02 -2.28
C LYS A 331 15.57 -17.35 -3.62
N TYR A 332 14.48 -16.64 -3.95
CA TYR A 332 13.78 -16.85 -5.22
C TYR A 332 14.69 -16.66 -6.44
N LEU A 333 15.50 -15.60 -6.45
CA LEU A 333 16.39 -15.32 -7.58
C LEU A 333 17.54 -16.33 -7.66
N MET A 334 18.05 -16.85 -6.56
CA MET A 334 19.04 -17.92 -6.56
C MET A 334 18.45 -19.23 -7.11
N ASP A 335 17.26 -19.63 -6.63
CA ASP A 335 16.55 -20.81 -7.13
C ASP A 335 16.25 -20.67 -8.63
N PHE A 336 15.89 -19.47 -9.11
CA PHE A 336 15.69 -19.17 -10.52
C PHE A 336 16.99 -19.30 -11.32
N ILE A 337 18.12 -18.79 -10.84
CA ILE A 337 19.43 -18.93 -11.48
C ILE A 337 19.81 -20.41 -11.62
N ASP A 338 19.66 -21.19 -10.55
CA ASP A 338 19.98 -22.62 -10.55
C ASP A 338 19.07 -23.38 -11.54
N GLN A 339 17.82 -23.02 -11.63
CA GLN A 339 16.90 -23.59 -12.63
C GLN A 339 17.33 -23.21 -14.04
N ARG A 340 17.69 -21.95 -14.32
CA ARG A 340 18.19 -21.53 -15.62
C ARG A 340 19.43 -22.30 -16.03
N MET A 341 20.37 -22.50 -15.09
CA MET A 341 21.57 -23.33 -15.31
C MET A 341 21.19 -24.75 -15.71
N SER A 342 20.26 -25.37 -14.99
CA SER A 342 19.78 -26.72 -15.29
C SER A 342 19.10 -26.82 -16.66
N ILE A 343 18.25 -25.85 -17.01
CA ILE A 343 17.56 -25.81 -18.32
C ILE A 343 18.57 -25.69 -19.45
N LYS A 344 19.54 -24.79 -19.36
CA LYS A 344 20.60 -24.61 -20.36
C LYS A 344 21.47 -25.86 -20.48
N PHE A 345 21.86 -26.45 -19.37
CA PHE A 345 22.61 -27.72 -19.39
C PHE A 345 21.83 -28.83 -20.10
N ARG A 346 20.55 -29.02 -19.79
CA ARG A 346 19.68 -29.99 -20.48
C ARG A 346 19.56 -29.66 -21.96
N LEU A 347 19.47 -28.39 -22.35
CA LEU A 347 19.41 -27.95 -23.74
C LEU A 347 20.68 -28.36 -24.46
N TYR A 348 21.86 -28.10 -23.94
CA TYR A 348 23.13 -28.49 -24.57
C TYR A 348 23.33 -30.00 -24.63
N CYS A 349 22.95 -30.74 -23.59
CA CYS A 349 22.94 -32.22 -23.64
C CYS A 349 22.07 -32.76 -24.81
N ASN A 350 20.87 -32.20 -24.96
CA ASN A 350 19.97 -32.60 -26.04
C ASN A 350 20.50 -32.24 -27.45
N LEU A 351 21.01 -31.01 -27.60
CA LEU A 351 21.60 -30.55 -28.85
C LEU A 351 22.82 -31.38 -29.19
N LEU A 352 23.68 -31.68 -28.23
CA LEU A 352 24.83 -32.57 -28.41
C LEU A 352 24.40 -33.96 -28.88
N GLN A 353 23.41 -34.57 -28.22
CA GLN A 353 22.89 -35.89 -28.59
C GLN A 353 22.33 -35.90 -30.01
N GLN A 354 21.55 -34.88 -30.38
CA GLN A 354 21.00 -34.76 -31.75
C GLN A 354 22.10 -34.63 -32.79
N VAL A 355 23.08 -33.74 -32.53
CA VAL A 355 24.19 -33.53 -33.48
C VAL A 355 25.10 -34.73 -33.56
N MET A 356 25.41 -35.42 -32.44
CA MET A 356 26.19 -36.67 -32.44
C MET A 356 25.48 -37.76 -33.24
N THR A 357 24.17 -37.94 -33.06
CA THR A 357 23.38 -38.90 -33.81
C THR A 357 23.45 -38.63 -35.31
N LYS A 358 23.27 -37.36 -35.70
CA LYS A 358 23.35 -36.96 -37.11
C LYS A 358 24.78 -37.09 -37.65
N HIS A 359 25.80 -36.75 -36.88
CA HIS A 359 27.20 -36.91 -37.23
C HIS A 359 27.51 -38.40 -37.51
N LEU A 360 27.10 -39.33 -36.61
CA LEU A 360 27.29 -40.76 -36.80
C LEU A 360 26.61 -41.28 -38.09
N GLN A 361 25.46 -40.74 -38.46
CA GLN A 361 24.75 -41.07 -39.70
C GLN A 361 25.47 -40.57 -40.95
N ILE A 362 25.96 -39.31 -40.92
CA ILE A 362 26.70 -38.74 -42.06
C ILE A 362 28.09 -39.38 -42.19
N ASP A 363 28.78 -39.63 -41.07
CA ASP A 363 30.08 -40.33 -41.04
C ASP A 363 29.97 -41.72 -41.66
N ALA A 364 28.87 -42.45 -41.38
CA ALA A 364 28.58 -43.73 -42.04
C ALA A 364 28.48 -43.60 -43.55
N LEU A 365 27.78 -42.56 -44.06
CA LEU A 365 27.69 -42.26 -45.48
C LEU A 365 29.07 -41.95 -46.10
N VAL A 366 29.86 -41.14 -45.41
CA VAL A 366 31.24 -40.82 -45.85
C VAL A 366 32.10 -42.08 -45.93
N LYS A 367 32.05 -42.92 -44.89
CA LYS A 367 32.81 -44.17 -44.85
C LYS A 367 32.39 -45.13 -45.94
N VAL A 368 31.10 -45.30 -46.15
CA VAL A 368 30.59 -46.29 -47.13
C VAL A 368 30.74 -45.78 -48.58
N VAL A 369 30.30 -44.55 -48.87
CA VAL A 369 30.36 -43.97 -50.22
C VAL A 369 31.82 -43.73 -50.68
N GLY A 370 32.69 -43.35 -49.70
CA GLY A 370 34.14 -43.15 -49.90
C GLY A 370 34.95 -44.46 -49.95
N SER A 371 34.36 -45.60 -49.59
CA SER A 371 35.08 -46.90 -49.56
C SER A 371 35.48 -47.37 -50.92
N LYS A 372 36.65 -48.03 -51.04
CA LYS A 372 37.10 -48.72 -52.22
C LYS A 372 36.16 -49.89 -52.62
N GLU A 373 35.46 -50.42 -51.63
CA GLU A 373 34.53 -51.53 -51.77
C GLU A 373 33.10 -51.11 -52.17
N PHE A 374 32.87 -49.80 -52.36
CA PHE A 374 31.56 -49.24 -52.62
C PHE A 374 30.83 -49.86 -53.80
N ASP A 375 31.54 -50.09 -54.95
CA ASP A 375 30.94 -50.68 -56.15
C ASP A 375 30.51 -52.14 -55.95
N LYS A 376 31.24 -52.87 -55.09
CA LYS A 376 30.84 -54.26 -54.71
C LYS A 376 29.59 -54.22 -53.83
N LEU A 377 29.57 -53.31 -52.87
CA LEU A 377 28.39 -53.08 -51.98
C LEU A 377 27.15 -52.77 -52.83
N MET A 378 27.26 -51.83 -53.75
CA MET A 378 26.16 -51.46 -54.65
C MET A 378 25.65 -52.64 -55.50
N ASN A 379 26.56 -53.54 -55.92
CA ASN A 379 26.18 -54.79 -56.64
C ASN A 379 25.46 -55.78 -55.70
N MET A 380 25.84 -55.89 -54.45
CA MET A 380 25.12 -56.67 -53.44
C MET A 380 23.73 -56.12 -53.16
N ILE A 381 23.59 -54.78 -52.98
CA ILE A 381 22.29 -54.13 -52.78
C ILE A 381 21.36 -54.29 -53.98
N ARG A 382 21.89 -54.24 -55.25
CA ARG A 382 21.12 -54.47 -56.49
C ARG A 382 20.60 -55.91 -56.60
N LYS A 383 21.35 -56.87 -56.05
CA LYS A 383 20.98 -58.28 -56.04
C LYS A 383 20.09 -58.70 -54.90
N TYR A 384 19.86 -57.72 -53.92
CA TYR A 384 19.08 -57.96 -52.75
C TYR A 384 17.60 -58.17 -53.08
N ASN A 385 17.09 -59.32 -52.71
CA ASN A 385 15.72 -59.72 -52.99
C ASN A 385 14.69 -59.35 -51.88
N GLY A 386 15.12 -58.68 -50.82
CA GLY A 386 14.24 -58.25 -49.75
C GLY A 386 14.06 -59.28 -48.62
N THR A 387 14.72 -60.41 -48.65
CA THR A 387 14.50 -61.47 -47.64
C THR A 387 15.54 -61.53 -46.51
N ASP A 388 16.83 -61.34 -46.85
CA ASP A 388 17.89 -61.38 -45.80
C ASP A 388 18.94 -60.31 -46.11
N ALA A 389 18.96 -59.25 -45.24
CA ALA A 389 19.90 -58.13 -45.35
C ALA A 389 21.20 -58.36 -44.55
N GLU A 390 21.28 -59.39 -43.72
CA GLU A 390 22.41 -59.63 -42.83
C GLU A 390 23.75 -59.73 -43.58
N PRO A 391 23.89 -60.44 -44.70
CA PRO A 391 25.15 -60.46 -45.43
C PRO A 391 25.64 -59.10 -45.94
N ILE A 392 24.73 -58.18 -46.24
CA ILE A 392 25.05 -56.83 -46.68
C ILE A 392 25.52 -56.01 -45.49
N VAL A 393 24.86 -56.16 -44.30
CA VAL A 393 25.21 -55.52 -43.07
C VAL A 393 26.61 -55.99 -42.62
N GLU A 394 26.86 -57.25 -42.56
CA GLU A 394 28.18 -57.83 -42.27
C GLU A 394 29.29 -57.37 -43.21
N PHE A 395 29.00 -57.28 -44.51
CA PHE A 395 29.94 -56.73 -45.44
C PHE A 395 30.30 -55.29 -45.16
N MET A 396 29.32 -54.45 -44.86
CA MET A 396 29.56 -53.03 -44.50
C MET A 396 30.34 -52.89 -43.19
N ILE A 397 30.04 -53.68 -42.17
CA ILE A 397 30.76 -53.68 -40.92
C ILE A 397 32.24 -54.07 -41.16
N LYS A 398 32.47 -55.13 -41.84
CA LYS A 398 33.83 -55.69 -42.03
C LYS A 398 34.68 -54.80 -42.97
N ASN A 399 34.11 -54.29 -44.06
CA ASN A 399 34.87 -53.69 -45.17
C ASN A 399 34.78 -52.14 -45.21
N CYS A 400 33.71 -51.53 -44.60
CA CYS A 400 33.54 -50.08 -44.57
C CYS A 400 33.78 -49.47 -43.15
N GLY A 401 33.95 -50.32 -42.15
CA GLY A 401 34.23 -49.82 -40.77
C GLY A 401 33.06 -49.07 -40.13
N VAL A 402 31.85 -49.53 -40.36
CA VAL A 402 30.61 -48.97 -39.79
C VAL A 402 30.02 -49.95 -38.77
N SER A 403 29.24 -49.44 -37.81
CA SER A 403 28.51 -50.25 -36.83
C SER A 403 27.24 -50.86 -37.46
N ASP A 404 26.64 -51.87 -36.81
CA ASP A 404 25.36 -52.44 -37.18
C ASP A 404 24.26 -51.41 -37.38
N ILE A 405 24.11 -50.49 -36.42
CA ILE A 405 23.13 -49.38 -36.47
C ILE A 405 23.40 -48.50 -37.69
N GLN A 406 24.65 -48.18 -37.98
CA GLN A 406 25.04 -47.37 -39.14
C GLN A 406 24.78 -48.11 -40.46
N ALA A 407 25.03 -49.40 -40.53
CA ALA A 407 24.76 -50.22 -41.71
C ALA A 407 23.25 -50.26 -41.98
N LYS A 408 22.44 -50.54 -41.01
CA LYS A 408 20.96 -50.51 -41.12
C LYS A 408 20.43 -49.14 -41.56
N TYR A 409 21.02 -48.03 -41.03
CA TYR A 409 20.71 -46.67 -41.45
C TYR A 409 20.99 -46.46 -42.96
N ILE A 410 22.11 -46.96 -43.46
CA ILE A 410 22.49 -46.83 -44.86
C ILE A 410 21.52 -47.62 -45.77
N LEU A 411 21.14 -48.82 -45.37
CA LEU A 411 20.19 -49.67 -46.16
C LEU A 411 18.80 -49.02 -46.27
N ALA A 412 18.43 -48.18 -45.33
CA ALA A 412 17.17 -47.42 -45.37
C ALA A 412 17.23 -46.17 -46.27
N ARG A 413 18.38 -45.88 -46.92
CA ARG A 413 18.55 -44.73 -47.83
C ARG A 413 18.17 -45.09 -49.28
N THR A 414 17.74 -44.02 -49.99
CA THR A 414 17.47 -44.16 -51.44
C THR A 414 18.76 -44.19 -52.26
N LEU A 415 18.76 -44.90 -53.43
CA LEU A 415 19.91 -44.97 -54.29
C LEU A 415 20.54 -43.60 -54.65
N PRO A 416 19.78 -42.54 -54.97
CA PRO A 416 20.37 -41.27 -55.26
C PRO A 416 21.21 -40.73 -54.11
N GLN A 417 20.80 -40.98 -52.84
CA GLN A 417 21.53 -40.53 -51.61
C GLN A 417 22.85 -41.31 -51.41
N LEU A 418 23.01 -42.48 -52.03
CA LEU A 418 24.23 -43.30 -52.03
C LEU A 418 25.14 -43.00 -53.24
N SER A 419 24.95 -41.91 -53.96
CA SER A 419 25.78 -41.55 -55.14
C SER A 419 27.13 -40.97 -54.68
N LYS A 420 28.22 -41.40 -55.37
CA LYS A 420 29.57 -40.80 -55.16
C LYS A 420 29.62 -39.30 -55.40
N GLY A 421 28.70 -38.74 -56.20
CA GLY A 421 28.59 -37.30 -56.40
C GLY A 421 28.26 -36.47 -55.15
N HIS A 422 27.67 -37.13 -54.15
CA HIS A 422 27.35 -36.47 -52.86
C HIS A 422 28.47 -36.54 -51.77
N LEU A 423 29.56 -37.30 -52.06
CA LEU A 423 30.62 -37.55 -51.09
C LEU A 423 31.22 -36.24 -50.52
N ALA A 424 31.55 -35.27 -51.37
CA ALA A 424 32.11 -34.01 -50.97
C ALA A 424 31.17 -33.19 -50.07
N ALA A 425 29.85 -33.24 -50.37
CA ALA A 425 28.81 -32.61 -49.53
C ALA A 425 28.71 -33.28 -48.16
N TYR A 426 28.76 -34.63 -48.10
CA TYR A 426 28.74 -35.38 -46.86
C TYR A 426 29.98 -35.12 -45.98
N ILE A 427 31.17 -35.03 -46.57
CA ILE A 427 32.40 -34.67 -45.85
C ILE A 427 32.23 -33.27 -45.25
N LYS A 428 31.78 -32.29 -46.01
CA LYS A 428 31.55 -30.94 -45.52
C LYS A 428 30.54 -30.91 -44.36
N GLU A 429 29.40 -31.61 -44.54
CA GLU A 429 28.36 -31.68 -43.49
C GLU A 429 28.88 -32.38 -42.20
N ARG A 430 29.65 -33.48 -42.35
CA ARG A 430 30.29 -34.17 -41.23
C ARG A 430 31.20 -33.21 -40.44
N ASP A 431 32.06 -32.47 -41.16
CA ASP A 431 33.02 -31.56 -40.54
C ASP A 431 32.33 -30.36 -39.84
N GLU A 432 31.22 -29.85 -40.41
CA GLU A 432 30.37 -28.86 -39.76
C GLU A 432 29.69 -29.42 -38.51
N LEU A 433 29.21 -30.66 -38.54
CA LEU A 433 28.63 -31.33 -37.37
C LEU A 433 29.68 -31.57 -36.29
N GLN A 434 30.93 -31.97 -36.67
CA GLN A 434 32.02 -32.13 -35.69
C GLN A 434 32.31 -30.83 -34.93
N LYS A 435 32.39 -29.69 -35.63
CA LYS A 435 32.56 -28.39 -35.00
C LYS A 435 31.46 -28.08 -33.97
N LYS A 436 30.20 -28.44 -34.30
CA LYS A 436 29.10 -28.27 -33.37
C LYS A 436 29.22 -29.20 -32.15
N ILE A 437 29.66 -30.44 -32.35
CA ILE A 437 29.94 -31.39 -31.24
C ILE A 437 30.98 -30.79 -30.31
N ASP A 438 32.09 -30.27 -30.86
CA ASP A 438 33.19 -29.72 -30.07
C ASP A 438 32.71 -28.51 -29.24
N ILE A 439 31.87 -27.64 -29.84
CA ILE A 439 31.27 -26.51 -29.13
C ILE A 439 30.34 -26.98 -27.99
N TYR A 440 29.37 -27.86 -28.29
CA TYR A 440 28.39 -28.28 -27.30
C TYR A 440 29.00 -29.15 -26.19
N MET A 441 30.06 -29.92 -26.54
CA MET A 441 30.82 -30.69 -25.55
C MET A 441 31.47 -29.77 -24.51
N GLN A 442 31.98 -28.60 -24.93
CA GLN A 442 32.51 -27.61 -23.98
C GLN A 442 31.47 -27.18 -22.95
N TYR A 443 30.24 -26.87 -23.36
CA TYR A 443 29.15 -26.49 -22.45
C TYR A 443 28.74 -27.61 -21.49
N VAL A 444 28.86 -28.89 -21.91
CA VAL A 444 28.47 -30.04 -21.08
C VAL A 444 29.57 -30.45 -20.11
N THR A 445 30.85 -30.21 -20.45
CA THR A 445 32.00 -30.62 -19.64
C THR A 445 32.60 -29.50 -18.78
N ASP A 446 32.19 -28.25 -19.03
CA ASP A 446 32.60 -27.09 -18.25
C ASP A 446 32.03 -27.12 -16.83
N ASP A 447 32.63 -26.38 -15.91
CA ASP A 447 32.17 -26.23 -14.52
C ASP A 447 30.88 -25.35 -14.36
N GLY A 448 30.26 -25.02 -15.49
CA GLY A 448 29.09 -24.17 -15.58
C GLY A 448 29.41 -22.70 -15.85
N THR A 449 30.66 -22.32 -16.01
CA THR A 449 31.09 -20.95 -16.29
C THR A 449 30.61 -20.49 -17.65
N LEU A 450 30.68 -21.32 -18.69
CA LEU A 450 30.20 -21.00 -20.03
C LEU A 450 28.68 -20.75 -20.03
N ILE A 451 27.90 -21.59 -19.34
CA ILE A 451 26.45 -21.44 -19.21
C ILE A 451 26.12 -20.14 -18.46
N LYS A 452 26.85 -19.79 -17.39
CA LYS A 452 26.64 -18.52 -16.65
C LYS A 452 26.88 -17.32 -17.55
N ASN A 453 27.95 -17.33 -18.34
CA ASN A 453 28.24 -16.24 -19.27
C ASN A 453 27.15 -16.09 -20.35
N GLU A 454 26.69 -17.20 -20.92
CA GLU A 454 25.57 -17.19 -21.87
C GLU A 454 24.29 -16.64 -21.26
N ILE A 455 23.95 -17.05 -20.02
CA ILE A 455 22.78 -16.52 -19.31
C ILE A 455 22.92 -15.00 -19.11
N ILE A 456 24.11 -14.48 -18.79
CA ILE A 456 24.35 -13.05 -18.67
C ILE A 456 24.14 -12.33 -20.01
N GLU A 457 24.66 -12.87 -21.11
CA GLU A 457 24.49 -12.31 -22.45
C GLU A 457 23.01 -12.30 -22.85
N GLU A 458 22.29 -13.43 -22.66
CA GLU A 458 20.86 -13.52 -22.93
C GLU A 458 20.05 -12.50 -22.11
N LEU A 459 20.36 -12.35 -20.83
CA LEU A 459 19.72 -11.35 -19.96
C LEU A 459 19.99 -9.92 -20.43
N GLN A 460 21.20 -9.61 -20.90
CA GLN A 460 21.53 -8.30 -21.46
C GLN A 460 20.77 -8.01 -22.75
N GLU A 461 20.61 -9.01 -23.64
CA GLU A 461 19.80 -8.88 -24.85
C GLU A 461 18.32 -8.64 -24.52
N LEU A 462 17.76 -9.42 -23.57
CA LEU A 462 16.38 -9.23 -23.09
C LEU A 462 16.20 -7.88 -22.44
N LYS A 463 17.18 -7.40 -21.67
CA LYS A 463 17.18 -6.04 -21.11
C LYS A 463 17.13 -5.00 -22.21
N LYS A 464 18.00 -5.10 -23.23
CA LYS A 464 18.02 -4.18 -24.36
C LYS A 464 16.68 -4.14 -25.11
N LYS A 465 15.99 -5.29 -25.22
CA LYS A 465 14.73 -5.42 -25.96
C LYS A 465 13.51 -4.95 -25.16
N TYR A 466 13.45 -5.23 -23.86
CA TYR A 466 12.23 -5.09 -23.05
C TYR A 466 12.33 -4.08 -21.92
N ASN A 467 13.51 -3.50 -21.62
CA ASN A 467 13.60 -2.51 -20.57
C ASN A 467 12.86 -1.23 -20.96
N THR A 468 12.10 -0.71 -20.00
CA THR A 468 11.43 0.59 -20.08
C THR A 468 11.86 1.45 -18.90
N PRO A 469 11.81 2.79 -19.02
CA PRO A 469 12.00 3.64 -17.87
C PRO A 469 11.02 3.27 -16.76
N ARG A 470 11.45 3.44 -15.53
CA ARG A 470 10.61 3.24 -14.34
C ARG A 470 9.37 4.12 -14.40
N LEU A 471 8.19 3.53 -14.15
CA LEU A 471 6.91 4.25 -14.16
C LEU A 471 6.61 4.90 -12.81
N CYS A 472 6.97 4.24 -11.71
CA CYS A 472 6.71 4.71 -10.37
C CYS A 472 7.83 5.62 -9.86
N THR A 473 7.47 6.75 -9.23
CA THR A 473 8.39 7.63 -8.52
C THR A 473 8.44 7.23 -7.05
N ILE A 474 9.64 7.15 -6.47
CA ILE A 474 9.83 6.91 -5.05
C ILE A 474 9.82 8.27 -4.35
N VAL A 475 8.92 8.44 -3.37
CA VAL A 475 8.77 9.67 -2.59
C VAL A 475 8.98 9.40 -1.11
N ASP A 476 9.65 10.32 -0.42
CA ASP A 476 9.84 10.19 1.03
C ASP A 476 8.53 10.38 1.79
N ALA A 477 8.41 9.70 2.94
CA ALA A 477 7.22 9.79 3.78
C ALA A 477 6.92 11.23 4.25
N LYS A 478 7.93 12.09 4.32
CA LYS A 478 7.80 13.52 4.69
C LYS A 478 7.29 14.41 3.55
N GLU A 479 7.54 14.07 2.29
CA GLU A 479 6.96 14.77 1.11
C GLU A 479 5.47 14.48 0.92
N ASN A 480 4.91 13.59 1.73
CA ASN A 480 3.49 13.24 1.71
C ASN A 480 2.54 14.33 2.21
N ALA A 481 3.04 15.45 2.66
CA ALA A 481 2.24 16.52 3.21
C ALA A 481 2.41 17.80 2.37
N ASP A 482 1.83 17.85 1.17
CA ASP A 482 1.24 19.10 0.68
C ASP A 482 0.07 19.50 1.59
N ILE A 483 0.35 19.57 2.92
CA ILE A 483 -0.56 20.20 3.85
C ILE A 483 -0.40 21.69 3.58
N PRO A 484 -1.44 22.39 3.09
CA PRO A 484 -1.34 23.83 2.87
C PRO A 484 -0.89 24.47 4.17
N LYS A 485 0.28 25.11 4.15
CA LYS A 485 0.79 25.86 5.31
C LYS A 485 -0.13 27.05 5.53
N GLY A 486 -0.47 27.32 6.75
CA GLY A 486 -1.28 28.49 7.08
C GLY A 486 -1.83 28.43 8.50
N ILE A 487 -2.07 29.62 9.04
CA ILE A 487 -2.68 29.79 10.37
C ILE A 487 -4.19 29.94 10.18
N PHE A 488 -4.93 29.17 10.95
CA PHE A 488 -6.38 29.15 10.95
C PHE A 488 -6.94 29.35 12.38
N LYS A 489 -8.18 29.80 12.47
CA LYS A 489 -8.94 29.70 13.70
C LYS A 489 -9.82 28.45 13.64
N VAL A 490 -9.63 27.56 14.59
CA VAL A 490 -10.50 26.40 14.82
C VAL A 490 -11.51 26.77 15.89
N ILE A 491 -12.78 26.54 15.59
CA ILE A 491 -13.91 26.81 16.45
C ILE A 491 -14.63 25.51 16.74
N ILE A 492 -14.81 25.18 18.02
CA ILE A 492 -15.60 24.03 18.45
C ILE A 492 -16.79 24.57 19.26
N THR A 493 -17.99 24.09 18.91
CA THR A 493 -19.24 24.57 19.51
C THR A 493 -19.69 23.69 20.68
N GLU A 494 -20.68 24.14 21.44
CA GLU A 494 -21.30 23.38 22.54
C GLU A 494 -21.89 22.05 22.09
N ARG A 495 -22.41 21.99 20.87
CA ARG A 495 -22.97 20.78 20.27
C ARG A 495 -21.94 19.86 19.64
N ASN A 496 -20.64 20.12 19.90
CA ASN A 496 -19.50 19.39 19.35
C ASN A 496 -19.36 19.51 17.81
N TYR A 497 -19.82 20.61 17.18
CA TYR A 497 -19.46 20.92 15.82
C TYR A 497 -18.09 21.59 15.78
N ILE A 498 -17.24 21.18 14.84
CA ILE A 498 -15.91 21.75 14.62
C ILE A 498 -15.83 22.35 13.21
N ARG A 499 -15.23 23.51 13.12
CA ARG A 499 -14.94 24.18 11.86
C ARG A 499 -13.60 24.90 11.89
N LYS A 500 -13.04 25.11 10.73
CA LYS A 500 -11.81 25.87 10.54
C LYS A 500 -12.10 27.03 9.59
N ILE A 501 -11.71 28.22 10.00
CA ILE A 501 -11.85 29.47 9.22
C ILE A 501 -10.47 30.13 9.07
N PRO A 502 -10.25 30.94 8.02
CA PRO A 502 -9.06 31.80 7.95
C PRO A 502 -8.87 32.63 9.22
N ASP A 503 -7.62 32.99 9.56
CA ASP A 503 -7.30 33.78 10.74
C ASP A 503 -7.81 35.23 10.57
N VAL A 504 -9.06 35.48 10.98
CA VAL A 504 -9.75 36.78 10.89
C VAL A 504 -10.21 37.26 12.25
N ASP A 505 -10.29 38.56 12.47
CA ASP A 505 -10.59 39.15 13.78
C ASP A 505 -12.04 38.89 14.24
N LYS A 506 -13.01 38.96 13.33
CA LYS A 506 -14.42 38.77 13.67
C LYS A 506 -14.90 37.37 13.33
N ILE A 507 -15.45 36.70 14.36
CA ILE A 507 -16.07 35.37 14.22
C ILE A 507 -17.58 35.56 14.18
N ALA A 508 -18.24 35.03 13.15
CA ALA A 508 -19.69 35.01 13.10
C ALA A 508 -20.24 33.93 14.05
N VAL A 509 -21.19 34.30 14.88
CA VAL A 509 -21.90 33.38 15.78
C VAL A 509 -23.07 32.77 15.02
N ILE A 510 -23.23 31.46 15.12
CA ILE A 510 -24.33 30.72 14.48
C ILE A 510 -25.53 30.72 15.42
N LYS A 511 -26.69 31.10 14.95
CA LYS A 511 -27.93 31.02 15.75
C LYS A 511 -28.13 29.60 16.32
N LYS A 512 -28.26 29.51 17.65
CA LYS A 512 -28.53 28.30 18.43
C LYS A 512 -27.33 27.31 18.59
N ASP A 513 -26.08 27.69 18.26
CA ASP A 513 -24.92 26.86 18.57
C ASP A 513 -23.67 27.72 18.85
N ASN A 514 -23.32 27.85 20.11
CA ASN A 514 -22.30 28.79 20.57
C ASN A 514 -20.90 28.21 20.51
N PRO A 515 -19.86 29.01 20.21
CA PRO A 515 -18.49 28.58 20.31
C PRO A 515 -18.15 28.19 21.76
N LYS A 516 -17.58 27.03 21.96
CA LYS A 516 -17.06 26.56 23.28
C LYS A 516 -15.53 26.68 23.37
N PHE A 517 -14.83 26.44 22.24
CA PHE A 517 -13.38 26.60 22.14
C PHE A 517 -13.03 27.34 20.84
N ILE A 518 -12.07 28.26 20.95
CA ILE A 518 -11.50 28.99 19.81
C ILE A 518 -9.99 28.92 19.93
N LEU A 519 -9.33 28.33 18.96
CA LEU A 519 -7.88 28.15 18.94
C LEU A 519 -7.30 28.71 17.64
N ARG A 520 -6.16 29.38 17.75
CA ARG A 520 -5.33 29.79 16.62
C ARG A 520 -4.26 28.73 16.41
N VAL A 521 -4.23 28.08 15.27
CA VAL A 521 -3.45 26.87 15.03
C VAL A 521 -2.86 26.84 13.64
N ASP A 522 -1.73 26.17 13.47
CA ASP A 522 -1.17 25.85 12.16
C ASP A 522 -1.88 24.63 11.57
N ASN A 523 -2.12 24.66 10.27
CA ASN A 523 -2.81 23.59 9.55
C ASN A 523 -2.02 22.26 9.50
N ALA A 524 -0.70 22.34 9.64
CA ALA A 524 0.19 21.17 9.61
C ALA A 524 0.23 20.40 10.95
N GLU A 525 -0.34 20.96 12.02
CA GLU A 525 -0.24 20.45 13.38
C GLU A 525 -1.51 19.70 13.81
N ASN A 526 -1.51 19.22 15.05
CA ASN A 526 -2.64 18.47 15.60
C ASN A 526 -3.28 19.21 16.78
N LEU A 527 -4.53 18.85 17.06
CA LEU A 527 -5.25 19.18 18.28
C LEU A 527 -5.34 17.95 19.18
N LEU A 528 -5.14 18.14 20.48
CA LEU A 528 -5.48 17.18 21.51
C LEU A 528 -6.87 17.52 22.07
N ILE A 529 -7.83 16.64 21.84
CA ILE A 529 -9.22 16.78 22.26
C ILE A 529 -9.47 15.87 23.46
N PHE A 530 -9.69 16.48 24.63
CA PHE A 530 -9.98 15.79 25.88
C PHE A 530 -11.49 15.71 26.07
N ASP A 531 -12.03 14.51 26.21
CA ASP A 531 -13.44 14.33 26.48
C ASP A 531 -13.75 14.37 27.99
N ASN A 532 -15.02 14.51 28.35
CA ASN A 532 -15.42 14.58 29.77
C ASN A 532 -15.54 13.18 30.43
N LYS A 533 -15.28 12.09 29.70
CA LYS A 533 -15.27 10.72 30.21
C LYS A 533 -13.87 10.11 30.33
N GLY A 534 -12.82 10.94 30.20
CA GLY A 534 -11.44 10.57 30.54
C GLY A 534 -10.59 10.05 29.38
N LYS A 535 -10.98 10.30 28.14
CA LYS A 535 -10.19 9.98 26.93
C LYS A 535 -9.69 11.23 26.24
N VAL A 536 -8.52 11.16 25.66
CA VAL A 536 -7.92 12.18 24.79
C VAL A 536 -7.65 11.61 23.40
N PHE A 537 -7.90 12.41 22.37
CA PHE A 537 -7.76 12.05 20.95
C PHE A 537 -6.87 13.07 20.26
N SER A 538 -6.03 12.61 19.32
CA SER A 538 -5.29 13.50 18.42
C SER A 538 -6.08 13.69 17.13
N LEU A 539 -6.33 14.95 16.76
CA LEU A 539 -7.02 15.33 15.52
C LEU A 539 -6.12 16.26 14.70
N PRO A 540 -5.63 15.82 13.53
CA PRO A 540 -4.89 16.69 12.62
C PRO A 540 -5.73 17.87 12.13
N VAL A 541 -5.20 19.10 12.25
CA VAL A 541 -5.91 20.34 11.87
C VAL A 541 -6.30 20.36 10.41
N HIS A 542 -5.46 19.81 9.54
CA HIS A 542 -5.75 19.72 8.10
C HIS A 542 -6.99 18.87 7.76
N LYS A 543 -7.41 17.95 8.63
CA LYS A 543 -8.63 17.14 8.46
C LYS A 543 -9.91 17.90 8.83
N ILE A 544 -9.80 19.05 9.47
CA ILE A 544 -10.95 19.87 9.82
C ILE A 544 -11.41 20.64 8.58
N PRO A 545 -12.69 20.56 8.16
CA PRO A 545 -13.17 21.26 7.00
C PRO A 545 -13.04 22.79 7.16
N ILE A 546 -12.55 23.45 6.11
CA ILE A 546 -12.62 24.91 6.00
C ILE A 546 -14.06 25.28 5.69
N THR A 547 -14.60 26.26 6.43
CA THR A 547 -15.92 26.81 6.18
C THR A 547 -15.83 28.31 5.95
N ASP A 548 -16.88 28.90 5.41
CA ASP A 548 -17.08 30.34 5.49
C ASP A 548 -17.31 30.78 6.95
N ARG A 549 -17.37 32.10 7.17
CA ARG A 549 -17.55 32.66 8.53
C ARG A 549 -18.84 32.22 9.22
N SER A 550 -19.87 31.85 8.47
CA SER A 550 -21.21 31.48 8.92
C SER A 550 -21.51 29.97 8.85
N GLY A 551 -20.58 29.17 8.32
CA GLY A 551 -20.76 27.73 8.18
C GLY A 551 -20.88 27.00 9.51
N ILE A 552 -21.76 26.00 9.59
CA ILE A 552 -22.00 25.22 10.84
C ILE A 552 -20.78 24.34 11.21
N GLY A 553 -20.03 23.90 10.23
CA GLY A 553 -18.93 22.94 10.42
C GLY A 553 -19.41 21.49 10.41
N THR A 554 -18.56 20.59 10.92
CA THR A 554 -18.80 19.14 10.95
C THR A 554 -18.85 18.66 12.39
N ASP A 555 -19.72 17.70 12.71
CA ASP A 555 -19.71 17.07 14.02
C ASP A 555 -18.34 16.39 14.26
N VAL A 556 -17.69 16.71 15.38
CA VAL A 556 -16.36 16.18 15.74
C VAL A 556 -16.34 14.64 15.74
N ARG A 557 -17.48 13.99 16.05
CA ARG A 557 -17.62 12.54 16.08
C ARG A 557 -17.49 11.89 14.71
N ILE A 558 -17.71 12.63 13.63
CA ILE A 558 -17.44 12.18 12.26
C ILE A 558 -15.93 12.12 11.99
N LEU A 559 -15.17 13.05 12.55
CA LEU A 559 -13.71 13.12 12.41
C LEU A 559 -13.00 12.17 13.39
N ILE A 560 -13.60 11.96 14.58
CA ILE A 560 -13.06 11.10 15.64
C ILE A 560 -14.13 10.04 15.99
N LYS A 561 -14.08 8.90 15.30
CA LYS A 561 -15.08 7.81 15.40
C LYS A 561 -15.31 7.29 16.83
N ASN A 562 -14.28 7.35 17.69
CA ASN A 562 -14.33 6.81 19.05
C ASN A 562 -14.72 7.87 20.10
N LEU A 563 -15.00 9.10 19.71
CA LEU A 563 -15.48 10.15 20.59
C LEU A 563 -17.02 10.00 20.76
N THR A 564 -17.45 9.54 21.92
CA THR A 564 -18.88 9.31 22.24
C THR A 564 -19.44 10.30 23.24
N SER A 565 -18.59 11.13 23.84
CA SER A 565 -18.90 12.02 24.95
C SER A 565 -18.61 13.49 24.61
N ASN A 566 -18.94 14.40 25.52
CA ASN A 566 -18.72 15.84 25.34
C ASN A 566 -17.24 16.21 25.51
N ILE A 567 -16.81 17.25 24.82
CA ILE A 567 -15.44 17.79 24.90
C ILE A 567 -15.29 18.60 26.19
N ALA A 568 -14.33 18.21 27.02
CA ALA A 568 -13.99 18.92 28.25
C ALA A 568 -12.94 20.02 28.01
N SER A 569 -11.91 19.75 27.23
CA SER A 569 -10.86 20.69 26.86
C SER A 569 -10.21 20.40 25.54
N VAL A 570 -9.58 21.39 24.94
CA VAL A 570 -8.85 21.25 23.66
C VAL A 570 -7.53 22.00 23.78
N TYR A 571 -6.45 21.34 23.35
CA TYR A 571 -5.12 21.93 23.31
C TYR A 571 -4.49 21.79 21.93
N TYR A 572 -3.63 22.75 21.59
CA TYR A 572 -2.77 22.71 20.43
C TYR A 572 -1.56 21.81 20.76
N GLU A 573 -1.39 20.69 20.09
CA GLU A 573 -0.41 19.66 20.44
C GLU A 573 1.04 20.16 20.55
N PRO A 574 1.55 21.07 19.68
CA PRO A 574 2.89 21.61 19.79
C PRO A 574 3.23 22.28 21.11
N ILE A 575 2.22 22.72 21.88
CA ILE A 575 2.43 23.27 23.23
C ILE A 575 3.03 22.19 24.13
N PHE A 576 2.60 20.94 24.03
CA PHE A 576 3.11 19.84 24.86
C PHE A 576 4.58 19.56 24.57
N ASP A 577 4.96 19.50 23.28
CA ASP A 577 6.35 19.30 22.87
C ASP A 577 7.26 20.47 23.31
N LYS A 578 6.80 21.71 23.13
CA LYS A 578 7.53 22.90 23.57
C LYS A 578 7.76 22.92 25.07
N ILE A 579 6.75 22.57 25.85
CA ILE A 579 6.80 22.57 27.32
C ILE A 579 7.66 21.40 27.83
N SER A 580 7.59 20.22 27.22
CA SER A 580 8.40 19.05 27.62
C SER A 580 9.90 19.29 27.47
N LYS A 581 10.30 20.09 26.47
CA LYS A 581 11.69 20.49 26.21
C LYS A 581 12.15 21.70 27.03
N GLY A 582 11.23 22.35 27.74
CA GLY A 582 11.50 23.54 28.55
C GLY A 582 12.10 23.20 29.92
N THR A 583 12.71 24.22 30.58
CA THR A 583 13.32 24.07 31.90
C THR A 583 12.29 23.96 33.04
N ASN A 584 11.08 24.47 32.85
CA ASN A 584 10.02 24.42 33.83
C ASN A 584 9.11 23.21 33.64
N LYS A 585 9.10 22.33 34.63
CA LYS A 585 8.23 21.14 34.60
C LYS A 585 6.76 21.54 34.71
N HIS A 586 5.94 21.05 33.74
CA HIS A 586 4.50 21.24 33.73
C HIS A 586 3.78 19.91 33.95
N TYR A 587 2.55 19.99 34.42
CA TYR A 587 1.68 18.85 34.62
C TYR A 587 0.30 19.10 34.02
N LEU A 588 -0.31 18.07 33.45
CA LEU A 588 -1.72 18.12 33.12
C LEU A 588 -2.56 17.85 34.35
N THR A 589 -3.28 18.87 34.84
CA THR A 589 -4.13 18.77 36.04
C THR A 589 -5.57 18.55 35.61
N VAL A 590 -6.23 17.57 36.19
CA VAL A 590 -7.59 17.13 35.87
C VAL A 590 -8.46 17.26 37.12
N LEU A 591 -9.62 17.91 36.98
CA LEU A 591 -10.64 18.04 38.02
C LEU A 591 -11.95 17.42 37.52
N THR A 592 -12.58 16.57 38.36
CA THR A 592 -13.89 16.03 38.08
C THR A 592 -14.99 16.76 38.84
N LYS A 593 -16.22 16.66 38.35
CA LYS A 593 -17.39 17.27 38.97
C LYS A 593 -17.64 16.71 40.38
N SER A 594 -17.44 15.43 40.59
CA SER A 594 -17.55 14.77 41.88
C SER A 594 -16.36 14.97 42.83
N ASN A 595 -15.64 16.09 42.68
CA ASN A 595 -14.62 16.54 43.64
C ASN A 595 -13.34 15.69 43.66
N THR A 596 -12.90 15.14 42.52
CA THR A 596 -11.63 14.42 42.41
C THR A 596 -10.62 15.21 41.58
N ILE A 597 -9.38 15.35 42.08
CA ILE A 597 -8.29 16.02 41.41
C ILE A 597 -7.06 15.11 41.29
N LYS A 598 -6.34 15.25 40.19
CA LYS A 598 -5.02 14.64 39.99
C LYS A 598 -4.15 15.46 39.03
N LYS A 599 -2.84 15.25 39.09
CA LYS A 599 -1.92 15.74 38.06
C LYS A 599 -1.25 14.57 37.37
N LEU A 600 -0.94 14.74 36.09
CA LEU A 600 -0.38 13.75 35.15
C LEU A 600 0.89 14.33 34.53
N ASP A 601 1.82 13.46 34.16
CA ASP A 601 3.00 13.91 33.43
C ASP A 601 2.61 14.24 31.99
N ILE A 602 3.14 15.33 31.43
CA ILE A 602 2.85 15.75 30.04
C ILE A 602 3.49 14.83 29.02
N GLU A 603 4.57 14.14 29.37
CA GLU A 603 5.24 13.17 28.50
C GLU A 603 4.30 12.02 28.06
N ASP A 604 3.31 11.69 28.89
CA ASP A 604 2.28 10.71 28.57
C ASP A 604 1.40 11.12 27.36
N PHE A 605 1.48 12.37 26.90
CA PHE A 605 0.60 12.95 25.86
C PHE A 605 1.35 13.44 24.61
N LEU A 606 2.65 13.17 24.48
CA LEU A 606 3.45 13.57 23.32
C LEU A 606 3.10 12.76 22.04
N ASN A 607 2.55 11.55 22.20
CA ASN A 607 2.19 10.66 21.08
C ASN A 607 0.78 10.08 21.27
N VAL A 608 -0.23 10.92 21.19
CA VAL A 608 -1.63 10.48 21.33
C VAL A 608 -2.13 9.93 20.00
N SER A 609 -2.64 8.69 20.03
CA SER A 609 -3.25 8.05 18.85
C SER A 609 -4.60 8.69 18.49
N PRO A 610 -4.96 8.75 17.18
CA PRO A 610 -6.32 9.11 16.74
C PRO A 610 -7.41 8.17 17.28
N SER A 611 -7.08 6.93 17.64
CA SER A 611 -8.02 5.98 18.26
C SER A 611 -8.35 6.31 19.71
N GLY A 612 -7.60 7.22 20.32
CA GLY A 612 -7.79 7.70 21.67
C GLY A 612 -6.90 7.03 22.71
N LEU A 613 -6.62 7.77 23.76
CA LEU A 613 -5.82 7.37 24.92
C LEU A 613 -6.60 7.69 26.19
N MET A 614 -6.66 6.77 27.15
CA MET A 614 -7.28 7.06 28.46
C MET A 614 -6.36 7.93 29.28
N TYR A 615 -6.82 9.14 29.69
CA TYR A 615 -6.09 10.03 30.58
C TYR A 615 -6.62 10.02 32.03
N SER A 616 -7.87 9.58 32.24
CA SER A 616 -8.43 9.45 33.60
C SER A 616 -9.50 8.34 33.63
N LYS A 617 -9.45 7.52 34.68
CA LYS A 617 -10.55 6.58 34.95
C LYS A 617 -11.66 7.34 35.66
N ILE A 618 -12.76 7.60 34.98
CA ILE A 618 -13.92 8.35 35.47
C ILE A 618 -15.03 7.35 35.82
N ARG A 619 -15.78 7.62 36.94
CA ARG A 619 -16.97 6.83 37.26
C ARG A 619 -18.07 7.13 36.24
N PRO A 620 -19.02 6.19 35.99
CA PRO A 620 -20.06 6.40 34.99
C PRO A 620 -20.90 7.67 35.19
N GLU A 621 -21.22 8.00 36.45
CA GLU A 621 -22.01 9.17 36.86
C GLU A 621 -21.19 10.47 36.95
N ASP A 622 -19.85 10.40 36.93
CA ASP A 622 -18.96 11.55 37.04
C ASP A 622 -18.52 12.09 35.69
N GLU A 623 -18.02 13.29 35.64
CA GLU A 623 -17.47 13.94 34.45
C GLU A 623 -16.32 14.88 34.79
N VAL A 624 -15.42 15.05 33.82
CA VAL A 624 -14.33 16.04 33.93
C VAL A 624 -14.87 17.45 33.67
N VAL A 625 -14.63 18.36 34.59
CA VAL A 625 -15.02 19.78 34.48
C VAL A 625 -13.84 20.70 34.22
N GLY A 626 -12.61 20.28 34.50
CA GLY A 626 -11.41 21.07 34.26
C GLY A 626 -10.21 20.21 33.86
N VAL A 627 -9.56 20.60 32.77
CA VAL A 627 -8.25 20.08 32.34
C VAL A 627 -7.37 21.29 32.09
N SER A 628 -6.25 21.41 32.82
CA SER A 628 -5.34 22.54 32.72
C SER A 628 -3.87 22.12 32.72
N LEU A 629 -3.07 22.75 31.86
CA LEU A 629 -1.61 22.66 31.87
C LEU A 629 -1.06 23.64 32.90
N VAL A 630 -0.41 23.11 33.91
CA VAL A 630 0.01 23.92 35.08
C VAL A 630 1.51 23.73 35.31
N PRO A 631 2.32 24.83 35.38
CA PRO A 631 3.70 24.77 35.86
C PRO A 631 3.78 24.25 37.29
N HIS A 632 4.81 23.47 37.60
CA HIS A 632 4.97 22.80 38.91
C HIS A 632 4.94 23.73 40.12
N ASN A 633 5.46 24.92 39.96
CA ASN A 633 5.67 25.90 41.03
C ASN A 633 4.48 26.86 41.24
N LEU A 634 3.41 26.73 40.46
CA LEU A 634 2.26 27.65 40.55
C LEU A 634 1.17 27.11 41.46
N ASP A 635 0.33 28.07 41.88
CA ASP A 635 -0.90 27.79 42.61
C ASP A 635 -2.05 27.59 41.65
N ILE A 636 -3.02 26.81 42.05
CA ILE A 636 -4.29 26.58 41.34
C ILE A 636 -5.47 27.05 42.18
N ALA A 637 -6.52 27.49 41.50
CA ALA A 637 -7.82 27.74 42.10
C ALA A 637 -8.81 26.64 41.69
N ILE A 638 -9.41 25.98 42.66
CA ILE A 638 -10.45 24.96 42.50
C ILE A 638 -11.78 25.61 42.93
N CYS A 639 -12.74 25.64 42.01
CA CYS A 639 -14.05 26.25 42.25
C CYS A 639 -15.10 25.15 42.48
N SER A 640 -15.86 25.32 43.58
CA SER A 640 -17.18 24.73 43.72
C SER A 640 -18.25 25.78 43.44
N GLY A 641 -19.51 25.40 43.35
CA GLY A 641 -20.60 26.36 43.10
C GLY A 641 -20.62 27.54 44.06
N LYS A 642 -20.11 27.42 45.27
CA LYS A 642 -20.21 28.45 46.34
C LYS A 642 -18.86 28.95 46.88
N LYS A 643 -17.76 28.24 46.69
CA LYS A 643 -16.46 28.53 47.30
C LYS A 643 -15.30 28.28 46.31
N VAL A 644 -14.16 28.89 46.62
CA VAL A 644 -12.90 28.74 45.89
C VAL A 644 -11.78 28.36 46.84
N LEU A 645 -11.05 27.30 46.51
CA LEU A 645 -9.85 26.86 47.19
C LEU A 645 -8.63 27.24 46.36
N ARG A 646 -7.74 28.09 46.91
CA ARG A 646 -6.38 28.27 46.38
C ARG A 646 -5.45 27.27 47.04
N CYS A 647 -4.74 26.47 46.28
CA CYS A 647 -3.72 25.56 46.81
C CYS A 647 -2.53 25.47 45.85
N LYS A 648 -1.38 24.99 46.36
CA LYS A 648 -0.18 24.79 45.57
C LYS A 648 -0.33 23.54 44.73
N LEU A 649 0.09 23.57 43.44
CA LEU A 649 0.07 22.39 42.60
C LEU A 649 0.93 21.25 43.17
N LYS A 650 2.00 21.57 43.92
CA LYS A 650 2.83 20.55 44.56
C LYS A 650 2.05 19.66 45.54
N ASP A 651 0.96 20.18 46.15
CA ASP A 651 0.10 19.44 47.09
C ASP A 651 -0.88 18.47 46.39
N VAL A 652 -0.99 18.55 45.07
CA VAL A 652 -1.73 17.58 44.25
C VAL A 652 -0.80 16.42 43.90
N PRO A 653 -1.11 15.16 44.27
CA PRO A 653 -0.26 14.03 43.96
C PRO A 653 -0.16 13.74 42.47
N LEU A 654 1.01 13.25 42.03
CA LEU A 654 1.23 12.75 40.70
C LEU A 654 0.64 11.35 40.58
N TYR A 655 -0.20 11.11 39.59
CA TYR A 655 -0.84 9.84 39.34
C TYR A 655 -0.50 9.31 37.95
N LYS A 656 -0.62 8.02 37.78
CA LYS A 656 -0.68 7.39 36.45
C LYS A 656 -2.05 7.60 35.80
N ARG A 657 -2.12 7.54 34.47
CA ARG A 657 -3.34 7.79 33.69
C ARG A 657 -4.58 7.02 34.19
N ASN A 658 -4.41 5.74 34.55
CA ASN A 658 -5.49 4.84 34.96
C ASN A 658 -5.97 5.04 36.41
N ALA A 659 -5.36 5.92 37.17
CA ALA A 659 -5.78 6.19 38.55
C ALA A 659 -6.95 7.21 38.61
N ALA A 660 -7.82 7.06 39.59
CA ALA A 660 -8.97 7.95 39.77
C ALA A 660 -8.55 9.35 40.26
N GLY A 661 -7.54 9.48 41.12
CA GLY A 661 -7.11 10.73 41.76
C GLY A 661 -7.48 10.78 43.22
N SER A 662 -7.46 11.99 43.82
CA SER A 662 -7.75 12.24 45.25
C SER A 662 -8.73 13.40 45.40
N ARG A 663 -9.34 13.54 46.61
CA ARG A 663 -10.32 14.59 46.90
C ARG A 663 -9.68 16.00 46.71
N ALA A 664 -10.37 16.89 45.96
CA ALA A 664 -9.92 18.22 45.62
C ALA A 664 -10.08 19.21 46.80
N MET A 665 -11.31 19.33 47.31
CA MET A 665 -11.62 20.20 48.44
C MET A 665 -12.70 19.61 49.37
N SER A 666 -12.85 20.19 50.56
CA SER A 666 -13.92 19.80 51.48
C SER A 666 -15.19 20.57 51.10
N SER A 667 -15.94 20.03 50.17
CA SER A 667 -17.25 20.52 49.71
C SER A 667 -18.16 19.36 49.39
N ASN A 668 -19.47 19.54 49.62
CA ASN A 668 -20.52 18.61 49.19
C ASN A 668 -21.16 19.07 47.88
N GLU A 669 -20.69 20.17 47.29
CA GLU A 669 -21.19 20.72 46.06
C GLU A 669 -20.33 20.25 44.87
N ASP A 670 -20.91 20.25 43.70
CA ASP A 670 -20.24 19.97 42.46
C ASP A 670 -19.09 20.96 42.22
N MET A 671 -18.00 20.46 41.67
CA MET A 671 -16.90 21.32 41.18
C MET A 671 -17.32 21.97 39.86
N THR A 672 -16.98 23.25 39.69
CA THR A 672 -17.39 24.05 38.53
C THR A 672 -16.20 24.50 37.65
N GLY A 673 -15.00 24.66 38.21
CA GLY A 673 -13.85 25.12 37.42
C GLY A 673 -12.50 24.89 38.08
N LEU A 674 -11.47 24.89 37.24
CA LEU A 674 -10.06 24.82 37.62
C LEU A 674 -9.28 25.89 36.86
N SER A 675 -8.54 26.73 37.57
CA SER A 675 -7.73 27.80 36.97
C SER A 675 -6.32 27.84 37.50
N VAL A 676 -5.40 28.32 36.70
CA VAL A 676 -3.99 28.55 37.06
C VAL A 676 -3.84 29.98 37.57
N LEU A 677 -3.20 30.16 38.73
CA LEU A 677 -2.91 31.43 39.28
C LEU A 677 -1.46 31.83 38.96
N TYR A 678 -1.29 32.78 38.05
CA TYR A 678 0.03 33.23 37.62
C TYR A 678 0.59 34.27 38.58
N PRO A 679 1.89 34.25 38.92
CA PRO A 679 2.49 35.09 39.94
C PRO A 679 2.63 36.55 39.50
N ASP A 680 2.59 36.83 38.21
CA ASP A 680 2.61 38.20 37.65
C ASP A 680 1.22 38.86 37.61
N SER A 681 0.17 38.14 38.04
CA SER A 681 -1.19 38.69 38.12
C SER A 681 -1.42 39.41 39.42
N THR A 682 -2.05 40.58 39.36
CA THR A 682 -2.33 41.43 40.51
C THR A 682 -3.65 41.11 41.18
N ASP A 683 -4.64 40.72 40.41
CA ASP A 683 -6.02 40.56 40.85
C ASP A 683 -6.62 39.20 40.52
N ILE A 684 -7.69 38.89 41.24
CA ILE A 684 -8.60 37.79 40.98
C ILE A 684 -9.92 38.34 40.44
N VAL A 685 -10.41 37.81 39.34
CA VAL A 685 -11.79 38.03 38.89
C VAL A 685 -12.58 36.74 39.06
N VAL A 686 -13.68 36.82 39.78
CA VAL A 686 -14.69 35.76 39.92
C VAL A 686 -15.80 35.99 38.93
N VAL A 687 -16.20 34.97 38.19
CA VAL A 687 -17.31 35.02 37.25
C VAL A 687 -18.37 34.02 37.69
N THR A 688 -19.63 34.48 37.77
CA THR A 688 -20.76 33.59 38.09
C THR A 688 -21.57 33.21 36.84
N LYS A 689 -22.36 32.16 36.94
CA LYS A 689 -23.21 31.69 35.83
C LYS A 689 -24.20 32.75 35.35
N ASN A 690 -24.70 33.61 36.30
CA ASN A 690 -25.65 34.68 35.98
C ASN A 690 -24.98 35.99 35.57
N GLY A 691 -23.67 36.02 35.35
CA GLY A 691 -22.95 37.19 34.82
C GLY A 691 -22.59 38.23 35.83
N LYS A 692 -22.47 37.87 37.11
CA LYS A 692 -21.88 38.71 38.13
C LYS A 692 -20.38 38.56 38.19
N PHE A 693 -19.67 39.69 38.38
CA PHE A 693 -18.23 39.76 38.47
C PHE A 693 -17.81 40.37 39.81
N ASN A 694 -16.80 39.79 40.44
CA ASN A 694 -16.11 40.40 41.56
C ASN A 694 -14.61 40.40 41.31
N ARG A 695 -13.96 41.58 41.35
CA ARG A 695 -12.51 41.75 41.20
C ARG A 695 -11.94 42.17 42.54
N PHE A 696 -10.89 41.49 43.01
CA PHE A 696 -10.18 41.81 44.24
C PHE A 696 -8.72 41.38 44.16
N ASN A 697 -7.86 41.97 45.02
CA ASN A 697 -6.44 41.64 45.01
C ASN A 697 -6.17 40.17 45.31
N ILE A 698 -5.29 39.52 44.56
CA ILE A 698 -4.94 38.07 44.65
C ILE A 698 -4.45 37.70 46.08
N ALA A 699 -3.84 38.64 46.81
CA ALA A 699 -3.37 38.41 48.18
C ALA A 699 -4.52 38.12 49.17
N MET A 700 -5.74 38.57 48.88
CA MET A 700 -6.92 38.31 49.71
C MET A 700 -7.44 36.86 49.59
N LEU A 701 -7.01 36.10 48.57
CA LEU A 701 -7.34 34.68 48.43
C LEU A 701 -6.26 33.83 49.10
N THR A 702 -6.52 33.43 50.35
CA THR A 702 -5.54 32.67 51.15
C THR A 702 -5.23 31.32 50.56
N CYS A 703 -3.94 30.99 50.47
CA CYS A 703 -3.49 29.68 50.03
C CYS A 703 -3.62 28.66 51.20
N SER A 704 -4.26 27.53 50.92
CA SER A 704 -4.48 26.45 51.90
C SER A 704 -4.12 25.11 51.30
N ALA A 705 -3.92 24.10 52.15
CA ALA A 705 -3.66 22.76 51.69
C ALA A 705 -4.85 22.20 50.89
N ARG A 706 -4.57 21.36 49.88
CA ARG A 706 -5.60 20.62 49.17
C ARG A 706 -6.52 19.85 50.14
N GLY A 707 -7.79 19.74 49.81
CA GLY A 707 -8.78 19.05 50.65
C GLY A 707 -9.44 19.93 51.73
N ARG A 708 -9.04 21.22 51.89
CA ARG A 708 -9.69 22.17 52.77
C ARG A 708 -10.97 22.75 52.13
N SER A 709 -11.80 23.46 52.91
CA SER A 709 -13.13 23.92 52.48
C SER A 709 -13.14 25.11 51.51
N GLY A 710 -12.03 25.80 51.33
CA GLY A 710 -11.95 27.02 50.52
C GLY A 710 -12.67 28.25 51.13
N ASN A 711 -12.57 29.37 50.42
CA ASN A 711 -13.07 30.68 50.86
C ASN A 711 -14.31 31.09 50.07
N LYS A 712 -15.23 31.87 50.69
CA LYS A 712 -16.25 32.63 49.97
C LYS A 712 -15.57 33.83 49.30
N VAL A 713 -15.81 34.02 48.00
CA VAL A 713 -15.14 35.05 47.19
C VAL A 713 -16.09 36.02 46.50
N ILE A 714 -17.39 35.83 46.71
CA ILE A 714 -18.45 36.68 46.19
C ILE A 714 -19.73 36.42 47.01
N LYS A 715 -20.58 37.44 47.14
CA LYS A 715 -21.94 37.28 47.71
C LYS A 715 -22.85 36.82 46.56
N LEU A 716 -23.30 35.56 46.61
CA LEU A 716 -24.13 34.92 45.59
C LEU A 716 -25.62 35.11 45.90
N ASP A 717 -26.42 35.23 44.88
CA ASP A 717 -27.88 35.07 44.93
C ASP A 717 -28.26 33.58 45.12
N ASN A 718 -29.53 33.34 45.51
CA ASN A 718 -29.98 31.97 45.83
C ASN A 718 -29.83 30.94 44.69
N ASN A 719 -29.89 31.37 43.41
CA ASN A 719 -29.83 30.52 42.25
C ASN A 719 -28.59 30.82 41.36
N ASP A 720 -27.51 31.33 41.93
CA ASP A 720 -26.28 31.63 41.19
C ASP A 720 -25.12 30.81 41.73
N ASP A 721 -24.24 30.37 40.83
CA ASP A 721 -23.04 29.61 41.16
C ASP A 721 -21.78 30.29 40.58
N ILE A 722 -20.66 30.11 41.27
CA ILE A 722 -19.36 30.44 40.70
C ILE A 722 -19.10 29.55 39.50
N LEU A 723 -18.88 30.17 38.35
CA LEU A 723 -18.49 29.46 37.14
C LEU A 723 -16.99 29.15 37.15
N ASN A 724 -16.19 30.20 37.33
CA ASN A 724 -14.73 30.09 37.40
C ASN A 724 -14.10 31.34 38.04
N VAL A 725 -12.80 31.27 38.35
CA VAL A 725 -11.98 32.40 38.78
C VAL A 725 -10.73 32.51 37.94
N PHE A 726 -10.25 33.72 37.76
CA PHE A 726 -9.07 34.00 36.96
C PHE A 726 -8.11 34.95 37.68
N ALA A 727 -6.83 34.65 37.61
CA ALA A 727 -5.77 35.58 37.95
C ALA A 727 -5.52 36.49 36.75
N VAL A 728 -5.63 37.80 36.92
CA VAL A 728 -5.65 38.80 35.85
C VAL A 728 -4.83 40.04 36.20
N ASN A 729 -4.46 40.78 35.16
CA ASN A 729 -3.93 42.12 35.21
C ASN A 729 -4.95 43.11 34.62
N GLU A 730 -4.77 44.40 34.89
CA GLU A 730 -5.70 45.44 34.43
C GLU A 730 -5.82 45.54 32.88
N THR A 731 -4.77 45.14 32.18
CA THR A 731 -4.69 45.13 30.72
C THR A 731 -5.39 43.93 30.07
N ASP A 732 -5.75 42.94 30.88
CA ASP A 732 -6.35 41.71 30.37
C ASP A 732 -7.82 41.90 30.01
N LYS A 733 -8.35 40.97 29.21
CA LYS A 733 -9.78 40.86 28.87
C LYS A 733 -10.33 39.53 29.30
N ILE A 734 -11.59 39.51 29.72
CA ILE A 734 -12.33 38.28 29.94
C ILE A 734 -13.29 38.07 28.77
N ARG A 735 -13.10 36.98 28.06
CA ARG A 735 -14.02 36.54 27.04
C ARG A 735 -15.06 35.62 27.65
N LEU A 736 -16.31 35.95 27.39
CA LEU A 736 -17.48 35.22 27.83
C LEU A 736 -18.11 34.56 26.61
N LEU A 737 -18.34 33.28 26.72
CA LEU A 737 -19.17 32.54 25.73
C LEU A 737 -20.55 32.41 26.39
N THR A 738 -21.54 33.08 25.81
CA THR A 738 -22.91 33.08 26.29
C THR A 738 -23.82 32.33 25.32
N THR A 739 -25.02 31.97 25.75
CA THR A 739 -26.01 31.35 24.83
C THR A 739 -26.43 32.28 23.68
N ASP A 740 -26.14 33.55 23.73
CA ASP A 740 -26.49 34.54 22.73
C ASP A 740 -25.30 35.00 21.89
N GLY A 741 -24.07 34.66 22.26
CA GLY A 741 -22.87 35.05 21.54
C GLY A 741 -21.60 35.14 22.38
N VAL A 742 -20.62 35.85 21.84
CA VAL A 742 -19.31 36.10 22.49
C VAL A 742 -19.27 37.56 22.94
N GLU A 743 -19.00 37.77 24.21
CA GLU A 743 -18.76 39.12 24.79
C GLU A 743 -17.32 39.20 25.33
N GLU A 744 -16.68 40.36 25.20
CA GLU A 744 -15.39 40.63 25.79
C GLU A 744 -15.51 41.82 26.78
N ILE A 745 -15.04 41.62 28.02
CA ILE A 745 -15.05 42.60 29.07
C ILE A 745 -13.61 42.92 29.40
N ASN A 746 -13.22 44.22 29.40
CA ASN A 746 -11.90 44.62 29.86
C ASN A 746 -11.85 44.47 31.40
N VAL A 747 -10.77 43.98 31.94
CA VAL A 747 -10.58 43.85 33.38
C VAL A 747 -10.58 45.23 34.03
N SER A 748 -10.08 46.28 33.36
CA SER A 748 -10.13 47.66 33.78
C SER A 748 -11.55 48.20 34.11
N ASP A 749 -12.57 47.67 33.39
CA ASP A 749 -13.96 48.08 33.58
C ASP A 749 -14.60 47.47 34.87
N ILE A 750 -13.97 46.43 35.43
CA ILE A 750 -14.42 45.74 36.65
C ILE A 750 -13.83 46.43 37.87
N LYS A 751 -14.65 47.12 38.66
CA LYS A 751 -14.20 47.81 39.87
C LYS A 751 -13.62 46.86 40.92
N VAL A 752 -12.45 47.18 41.47
CA VAL A 752 -11.83 46.44 42.57
C VAL A 752 -12.68 46.58 43.83
N LYS A 753 -12.99 45.47 44.49
CA LYS A 753 -13.81 45.39 45.69
C LYS A 753 -13.15 44.48 46.75
N SER A 754 -13.83 44.25 47.86
CA SER A 754 -13.41 43.24 48.84
C SER A 754 -13.69 41.81 48.33
N SER A 755 -13.02 40.83 48.89
CA SER A 755 -13.15 39.42 48.49
C SER A 755 -14.55 38.81 48.68
N ILE A 756 -15.43 39.44 49.48
CA ILE A 756 -16.80 38.94 49.75
C ILE A 756 -17.85 39.97 49.33
N ALA A 757 -17.54 40.82 48.37
CA ALA A 757 -18.48 41.85 47.92
C ALA A 757 -19.61 41.25 47.07
N ALA A 758 -20.74 41.98 46.97
CA ALA A 758 -21.74 41.69 45.97
C ALA A 758 -21.16 41.94 44.56
N GLY A 759 -21.22 40.95 43.70
CA GLY A 759 -20.73 41.05 42.32
C GLY A 759 -21.48 42.15 41.55
N THR A 760 -20.83 42.69 40.51
CA THR A 760 -21.44 43.62 39.55
C THR A 760 -21.86 42.82 38.31
N LYS A 761 -23.09 43.00 37.85
CA LYS A 761 -23.54 42.41 36.58
C LYS A 761 -22.92 43.21 35.43
N MET A 762 -22.12 42.55 34.61
CA MET A 762 -21.36 43.17 33.50
C MET A 762 -21.80 42.67 32.13
N VAL A 763 -22.55 41.60 32.08
CA VAL A 763 -22.98 40.97 30.84
C VAL A 763 -24.18 41.72 30.27
N GLN A 764 -24.08 42.10 28.99
CA GLN A 764 -25.14 42.82 28.26
C GLN A 764 -26.20 41.88 27.69
N SER A 765 -25.81 40.66 27.31
CA SER A 765 -26.75 39.66 26.82
C SER A 765 -27.66 39.11 27.90
N LYS A 766 -28.85 38.63 27.50
CA LYS A 766 -29.76 37.87 28.38
C LYS A 766 -29.39 36.39 28.50
N GLY A 767 -28.36 35.96 27.77
CA GLY A 767 -27.93 34.57 27.72
C GLY A 767 -27.16 34.11 28.96
N VAL A 768 -27.21 32.82 29.24
CA VAL A 768 -26.44 32.17 30.29
C VAL A 768 -24.98 32.06 29.86
N ILE A 769 -24.03 32.33 30.76
CA ILE A 769 -22.61 32.14 30.49
C ILE A 769 -22.28 30.65 30.49
N VAL A 770 -21.79 30.16 29.40
CA VAL A 770 -21.39 28.77 29.22
C VAL A 770 -19.92 28.54 29.59
N LYS A 771 -19.07 29.51 29.21
CA LYS A 771 -17.65 29.48 29.49
C LYS A 771 -17.08 30.88 29.60
N ALA A 772 -16.06 31.00 30.41
CA ALA A 772 -15.26 32.23 30.54
C ALA A 772 -13.78 31.88 30.39
N ASP A 773 -13.02 32.68 29.64
CA ASP A 773 -11.58 32.55 29.44
C ASP A 773 -10.90 33.92 29.53
N VAL A 774 -9.61 33.97 29.91
CA VAL A 774 -8.81 35.19 29.91
C VAL A 774 -8.08 35.34 28.58
N ILE A 775 -8.13 36.53 27.99
CA ILE A 775 -7.30 36.97 26.88
C ILE A 775 -6.24 37.91 27.45
N ARG A 776 -5.00 37.50 27.37
CA ARG A 776 -3.82 38.24 27.82
C ARG A 776 -3.17 38.98 26.68
#